data_3a06c18e9a476846d571d010f666ba36
#
_entry.id   3a06c18e9a476846d571d010f666ba36
#
_cell.length_a   1.000
_cell.length_b   1.000
_cell.length_c   1.000
_cell.angle_alpha   90.00
_cell.angle_beta   90.00
_cell.angle_gamma   90.00
#
_symmetry.space_group_name_H-M   'P 1'
#
loop_
_entity.id
_entity.type
_entity.pdbx_description
1 polymer ?
#
loop_
_entity_poly.entity_id
_entity_poly.type
_entity_poly.pdbx_seq_one_letter_code
_entity_poly.pdbx_strand_id
1 'polypeptide(L)'
;MNRQLTGRRETMERVCQTILNKTSQAVFLISGPGIGKSALVEAISERLTRDMNVLRIHGSSSLAKVPFGVLAPYTSGLSAEDAVSPVAVLRSVWSYFQKLRSAKDGPLLLVVDDAHHLDDATASIVVDMVSAGWASVLATGRSRPGLPAAMNQLWYDGLADRIDLRPLTQEQVAEAVAHALEGIVPESTVQALWAESGGNPLLLDCLLNDAIESGSLVKRNSIWLLLGSWPSGGRKLTDVVAKQLQRRSAEEQEALKLIALSEPVPRGLIEEVCGAPAVRSLLEHQLVRESTGGSAELRLWYPSYSGAIRRMVSASRSLHLRKQLLQHADHHPATAEGMLRMVSWSLECGAEVPDAELLEASVLAARLFQDSLALDAAARIRDPDLRQRGQVAMARAHYNRGSYEEAARQLDLHFAADGEPARNPGDVLLWACTHAALGHIPEAFLEDARRLLDINGHAAKTGELSDTSGSEMRHWIVLELFALSAAADYRSLGKYLDEFESLRPGEDLSGGSPARRAFMLAMRSEVLRSEGRPQSAENIAAEAHALLTADGSELFFFPEFVLHRQLGAAMSAGHWIAVEDYLGAYTRQRSHALVTFGGTVQSWRGLSLLLRDTLDTAGAYLLPAVEALRENDPLGLLPVTLAAATYAAARTGDTVQARRLLQDFDYLETPGRGFDAEYARIFSAASTDVLRGGDGGPITLLALLDDPSVVSSPGAELLIHAVAAELGHHGDYSRIASLTENMEGSWAGAWHKFAAAHLSGTAADYLEAGEAVHAAGLIRVARNLFAAAADRYGTAGDRPRSREAAARRDDCDRELRVTIDIGAASESSSGVQLTRRERDIVVLAVEGLTDRQIADRLMVSVRTVEGHLYRSYAKLGIRGRDQLASAVRL
;
A
#
# COMPACT_ATOMS: atom_id res chain seq x y z
N MET A 1 0.65 -15.66 20.87
CA MET A 1 -0.03 -15.48 19.59
C MET A 1 -0.19 -16.81 18.91
N ASN A 2 -1.39 -17.15 18.48
CA ASN A 2 -1.66 -18.41 17.78
C ASN A 2 -0.91 -18.35 16.43
N ARG A 3 0.19 -19.10 16.28
CA ARG A 3 1.04 -19.11 15.10
C ARG A 3 0.41 -19.91 13.96
N GLN A 4 -0.67 -19.40 13.39
CA GLN A 4 -1.10 -19.92 12.09
C GLN A 4 -0.07 -19.45 11.05
N LEU A 5 0.43 -20.39 10.24
CA LEU A 5 1.41 -20.18 9.18
C LEU A 5 0.76 -19.47 7.97
N THR A 6 0.39 -18.22 8.18
CA THR A 6 -0.17 -17.37 7.13
C THR A 6 0.92 -17.13 6.05
N GLY A 7 0.55 -17.23 4.79
CA GLY A 7 1.49 -17.08 3.66
C GLY A 7 2.40 -18.30 3.36
N ARG A 8 2.26 -19.43 4.08
CA ARG A 8 3.05 -20.66 3.83
C ARG A 8 2.19 -21.90 3.59
N ARG A 9 0.89 -21.73 3.46
CA ARG A 9 -0.08 -22.82 3.34
C ARG A 9 0.20 -23.73 2.14
N GLU A 10 0.46 -23.15 0.99
CA GLU A 10 0.79 -23.90 -0.23
C GLU A 10 2.07 -24.72 -0.07
N THR A 11 3.12 -24.10 0.51
CA THR A 11 4.39 -24.81 0.80
C THR A 11 4.17 -25.96 1.78
N MET A 12 3.37 -25.75 2.83
CA MET A 12 3.02 -26.77 3.82
C MET A 12 2.28 -27.94 3.17
N GLU A 13 1.25 -27.65 2.36
CA GLU A 13 0.47 -28.67 1.66
C GLU A 13 1.33 -29.48 0.68
N ARG A 14 2.19 -28.80 -0.08
CA ARG A 14 3.15 -29.44 -0.99
C ARG A 14 4.08 -30.41 -0.23
N VAL A 15 4.69 -29.97 0.88
CA VAL A 15 5.59 -30.82 1.69
C VAL A 15 4.84 -32.04 2.26
N CYS A 16 3.63 -31.81 2.80
CA CYS A 16 2.80 -32.90 3.31
C CYS A 16 2.49 -33.93 2.22
N GLN A 17 2.09 -33.49 1.04
CA GLN A 17 1.82 -34.37 -0.11
C GLN A 17 3.05 -35.13 -0.58
N THR A 18 4.21 -34.46 -0.67
CA THR A 18 5.49 -35.12 -1.04
C THR A 18 5.82 -36.26 -0.08
N ILE A 19 5.69 -36.05 1.23
CA ILE A 19 6.00 -37.04 2.25
C ILE A 19 4.98 -38.20 2.28
N LEU A 20 3.66 -37.86 2.25
CA LEU A 20 2.60 -38.87 2.30
C LEU A 20 2.55 -39.76 1.04
N ASN A 21 2.72 -39.16 -0.13
CA ASN A 21 2.70 -39.88 -1.40
C ASN A 21 4.05 -40.55 -1.72
N LYS A 22 5.07 -40.36 -0.88
CA LYS A 22 6.44 -40.86 -1.07
C LYS A 22 7.03 -40.53 -2.43
N THR A 23 6.71 -39.37 -2.97
CA THR A 23 7.31 -38.87 -4.22
C THR A 23 8.78 -38.52 -4.04
N SER A 24 9.17 -38.15 -2.81
CA SER A 24 10.55 -38.07 -2.32
C SER A 24 10.64 -38.65 -0.92
N GLN A 25 11.79 -39.26 -0.59
CA GLN A 25 12.02 -39.82 0.74
C GLN A 25 12.47 -38.79 1.76
N ALA A 26 13.03 -37.68 1.29
CA ALA A 26 13.43 -36.55 2.14
C ALA A 26 12.98 -35.21 1.55
N VAL A 27 12.71 -34.23 2.43
CA VAL A 27 12.44 -32.84 2.05
C VAL A 27 13.37 -31.93 2.85
N PHE A 28 14.10 -31.06 2.16
CA PHE A 28 15.02 -30.10 2.75
C PHE A 28 14.46 -28.68 2.62
N LEU A 29 14.17 -28.04 3.75
CA LEU A 29 13.74 -26.65 3.82
C LEU A 29 14.94 -25.75 4.10
N ILE A 30 15.37 -25.02 3.09
CA ILE A 30 16.59 -24.20 3.16
C ILE A 30 16.23 -22.73 3.14
N SER A 31 16.75 -21.93 4.09
CA SER A 31 16.63 -20.46 4.04
C SER A 31 17.58 -19.78 5.04
N GLY A 32 17.62 -18.44 4.96
CA GLY A 32 18.26 -17.59 5.97
C GLY A 32 17.59 -17.69 7.37
N PRO A 33 18.17 -17.02 8.37
CA PRO A 33 17.59 -16.94 9.72
C PRO A 33 16.30 -16.14 9.73
N GLY A 34 15.35 -16.54 10.58
CA GLY A 34 14.10 -15.79 10.80
C GLY A 34 13.01 -15.98 9.75
N ILE A 35 13.25 -16.73 8.67
CA ILE A 35 12.29 -16.95 7.55
C ILE A 35 11.14 -17.91 7.93
N GLY A 36 11.15 -18.50 9.13
CA GLY A 36 10.06 -19.31 9.62
C GLY A 36 10.18 -20.81 9.37
N LYS A 37 11.40 -21.36 9.11
CA LYS A 37 11.65 -22.80 8.93
C LYS A 37 11.08 -23.67 10.05
N SER A 38 11.50 -23.40 11.29
CA SER A 38 11.10 -24.23 12.45
C SER A 38 9.59 -24.16 12.69
N ALA A 39 8.96 -22.99 12.50
CA ALA A 39 7.51 -22.85 12.62
C ALA A 39 6.77 -23.67 11.53
N LEU A 40 7.28 -23.67 10.30
CA LEU A 40 6.73 -24.46 9.21
C LEU A 40 6.88 -25.97 9.47
N VAL A 41 8.05 -26.39 9.95
CA VAL A 41 8.30 -27.78 10.33
C VAL A 41 7.39 -28.22 11.48
N GLU A 42 7.16 -27.38 12.46
CA GLU A 42 6.25 -27.69 13.58
C GLU A 42 4.82 -27.93 13.08
N ALA A 43 4.27 -27.07 12.24
CA ALA A 43 2.94 -27.23 11.69
C ALA A 43 2.83 -28.46 10.74
N ILE A 44 3.85 -28.70 9.91
CA ILE A 44 3.90 -29.91 9.08
C ILE A 44 3.91 -31.16 9.98
N SER A 45 4.72 -31.14 11.03
CA SER A 45 4.84 -32.24 11.97
C SER A 45 3.51 -32.52 12.68
N GLU A 46 2.84 -31.49 13.20
CA GLU A 46 1.52 -31.62 13.84
C GLU A 46 0.49 -32.21 12.89
N ARG A 47 0.47 -31.78 11.65
CA ARG A 47 -0.46 -32.31 10.65
C ARG A 47 -0.17 -33.77 10.32
N LEU A 48 1.12 -34.13 10.16
CA LEU A 48 1.52 -35.51 9.83
C LEU A 48 1.48 -36.49 11.03
N THR A 49 1.41 -36.00 12.24
CA THR A 49 1.31 -36.88 13.46
C THR A 49 0.08 -37.77 13.45
N ARG A 50 -0.94 -37.43 12.63
CA ARG A 50 -2.15 -38.30 12.48
C ARG A 50 -1.84 -39.55 11.65
N ASP A 51 -0.94 -39.42 10.68
CA ASP A 51 -0.67 -40.46 9.68
C ASP A 51 0.71 -41.14 9.84
N MET A 52 1.61 -40.50 10.62
CA MET A 52 3.02 -40.93 10.75
C MET A 52 3.48 -40.83 12.22
N ASN A 53 4.49 -41.65 12.54
CA ASN A 53 5.24 -41.52 13.80
C ASN A 53 6.33 -40.46 13.62
N VAL A 54 6.26 -39.35 14.36
CA VAL A 54 7.20 -38.23 14.23
C VAL A 54 8.28 -38.31 15.30
N LEU A 55 9.55 -38.40 14.86
CA LEU A 55 10.71 -38.25 15.73
C LEU A 55 11.44 -36.98 15.42
N ARG A 56 11.89 -36.24 16.43
CA ARG A 56 12.58 -34.97 16.27
C ARG A 56 14.04 -35.04 16.73
N ILE A 57 14.95 -34.58 15.89
CA ILE A 57 16.36 -34.36 16.18
C ILE A 57 16.67 -32.91 15.98
N HIS A 58 17.41 -32.29 16.89
CA HIS A 58 17.81 -30.90 16.77
C HIS A 58 19.32 -30.78 16.65
N GLY A 59 19.81 -30.24 15.56
CA GLY A 59 21.24 -29.95 15.36
C GLY A 59 21.73 -28.85 16.30
N SER A 60 22.81 -29.10 17.00
CA SER A 60 23.41 -28.15 17.95
C SER A 60 24.83 -27.82 17.58
N SER A 61 25.14 -26.53 17.51
CA SER A 61 26.50 -26.07 17.23
C SER A 61 27.54 -26.54 18.26
N SER A 62 27.13 -26.77 19.50
CA SER A 62 28.00 -27.31 20.56
C SER A 62 28.30 -28.81 20.40
N LEU A 63 27.39 -29.52 19.73
CA LEU A 63 27.53 -30.97 19.50
C LEU A 63 27.97 -31.29 18.05
N ALA A 64 28.12 -30.30 17.20
CA ALA A 64 28.48 -30.51 15.78
C ALA A 64 29.86 -31.21 15.55
N LYS A 65 30.73 -31.25 16.57
CA LYS A 65 32.02 -31.93 16.53
C LYS A 65 32.03 -33.22 17.34
N VAL A 66 30.92 -33.55 18.00
CA VAL A 66 30.81 -34.77 18.83
C VAL A 66 30.09 -35.86 18.04
N PRO A 67 30.75 -36.93 17.63
CA PRO A 67 30.11 -37.98 16.89
C PRO A 67 28.88 -38.52 17.63
N PHE A 68 27.73 -38.57 16.93
CA PHE A 68 26.44 -38.98 17.43
C PHE A 68 25.89 -38.12 18.60
N GLY A 69 26.46 -36.98 18.87
CA GLY A 69 26.11 -36.15 20.03
C GLY A 69 24.61 -35.82 20.15
N VAL A 70 23.95 -35.54 19.01
CA VAL A 70 22.51 -35.25 18.99
C VAL A 70 21.65 -36.54 19.10
N LEU A 71 22.20 -37.72 18.94
CA LEU A 71 21.52 -39.01 19.08
C LEU A 71 21.63 -39.58 20.53
N ALA A 72 22.38 -38.95 21.41
CA ALA A 72 22.60 -39.39 22.79
C ALA A 72 21.30 -39.74 23.54
N PRO A 73 20.17 -39.03 23.42
CA PRO A 73 18.92 -39.42 24.07
C PRO A 73 18.36 -40.78 23.62
N TYR A 74 18.70 -41.22 22.41
CA TYR A 74 18.22 -42.46 21.79
C TYR A 74 19.21 -43.64 21.95
N THR A 75 20.39 -43.35 22.48
CA THR A 75 21.48 -44.33 22.66
C THR A 75 21.83 -44.53 24.13
N SER A 76 20.99 -44.09 25.08
CA SER A 76 21.23 -44.12 26.52
C SER A 76 21.45 -45.54 27.13
N GLY A 77 21.18 -46.59 26.37
CA GLY A 77 21.43 -47.97 26.77
C GLY A 77 22.76 -48.58 26.30
N LEU A 78 23.57 -47.82 25.56
CA LEU A 78 24.87 -48.27 25.02
C LEU A 78 26.00 -48.05 26.03
N SER A 79 27.00 -48.95 26.03
CA SER A 79 28.25 -48.71 26.74
C SER A 79 29.03 -47.54 26.10
N ALA A 80 30.00 -46.96 26.82
CA ALA A 80 30.82 -45.87 26.30
C ALA A 80 31.62 -46.27 25.04
N GLU A 81 32.01 -47.55 24.98
CA GLU A 81 32.73 -48.12 23.80
C GLU A 81 31.78 -48.31 22.62
N ASP A 82 30.56 -48.78 22.85
CA ASP A 82 29.57 -49.01 21.82
C ASP A 82 28.97 -47.65 21.32
N ALA A 83 28.92 -46.64 22.14
CA ALA A 83 28.44 -45.32 21.77
C ALA A 83 29.26 -44.59 20.70
N VAL A 84 30.51 -45.04 20.46
CA VAL A 84 31.40 -44.55 19.39
C VAL A 84 31.28 -45.37 18.11
N SER A 85 30.66 -46.52 18.18
CA SER A 85 30.51 -47.46 17.04
C SER A 85 29.27 -47.09 16.20
N PRO A 86 29.44 -46.71 14.92
CA PRO A 86 28.31 -46.40 14.03
C PRO A 86 27.28 -47.53 13.98
N VAL A 87 27.74 -48.76 13.94
CA VAL A 87 26.87 -49.95 13.86
C VAL A 87 26.07 -50.16 15.16
N ALA A 88 26.69 -49.96 16.31
CA ALA A 88 26.01 -50.09 17.59
C ALA A 88 24.95 -48.96 17.82
N VAL A 89 25.33 -47.74 17.47
CA VAL A 89 24.44 -46.58 17.47
C VAL A 89 23.26 -46.79 16.52
N LEU A 90 23.50 -47.22 15.30
CA LEU A 90 22.47 -47.52 14.31
C LEU A 90 21.50 -48.61 14.84
N ARG A 91 22.02 -49.70 15.42
CA ARG A 91 21.20 -50.76 16.02
C ARG A 91 20.35 -50.25 17.20
N SER A 92 20.92 -49.41 18.06
CA SER A 92 20.20 -48.83 19.19
C SER A 92 19.08 -47.92 18.71
N VAL A 93 19.37 -47.00 17.81
CA VAL A 93 18.40 -46.08 17.17
C VAL A 93 17.29 -46.90 16.49
N TRP A 94 17.68 -47.95 15.74
CA TRP A 94 16.75 -48.88 15.09
C TRP A 94 15.83 -49.62 16.09
N SER A 95 16.40 -50.18 17.15
CA SER A 95 15.63 -50.84 18.22
C SER A 95 14.62 -49.88 18.86
N TYR A 96 15.01 -48.63 19.06
CA TYR A 96 14.13 -47.60 19.57
C TYR A 96 12.96 -47.30 18.60
N PHE A 97 13.22 -47.23 17.31
CA PHE A 97 12.20 -47.01 16.28
C PHE A 97 11.27 -48.21 16.12
N GLN A 98 11.78 -49.44 16.20
CA GLN A 98 10.93 -50.61 16.19
C GLN A 98 9.95 -50.64 17.38
N LYS A 99 10.39 -50.19 18.57
CA LYS A 99 9.51 -50.05 19.73
C LYS A 99 8.43 -48.98 19.54
N LEU A 100 8.79 -47.85 18.93
CA LEU A 100 7.82 -46.79 18.59
C LEU A 100 6.80 -47.28 17.56
N ARG A 101 7.25 -48.00 16.53
CA ARG A 101 6.37 -48.56 15.50
C ARG A 101 5.44 -49.66 16.04
N SER A 102 5.90 -50.44 16.99
CA SER A 102 5.04 -51.44 17.67
C SER A 102 3.99 -50.82 18.57
N ALA A 103 4.21 -49.59 19.03
CA ALA A 103 3.27 -48.86 19.85
C ALA A 103 2.19 -48.11 19.01
N LYS A 104 2.47 -47.80 17.73
CA LYS A 104 1.55 -47.12 16.84
C LYS A 104 1.86 -47.52 15.39
N ASP A 105 0.93 -48.26 14.74
CA ASP A 105 1.10 -48.64 13.34
C ASP A 105 1.18 -47.40 12.44
N GLY A 106 2.31 -47.18 11.82
CA GLY A 106 2.49 -46.06 10.88
C GLY A 106 3.94 -45.89 10.39
N PRO A 107 4.15 -45.22 9.25
CA PRO A 107 5.48 -44.88 8.76
C PRO A 107 6.19 -43.88 9.70
N LEU A 108 7.54 -43.88 9.66
CA LEU A 108 8.35 -42.96 10.47
C LEU A 108 8.68 -41.67 9.69
N LEU A 109 8.48 -40.53 10.33
CA LEU A 109 8.99 -39.23 9.90
C LEU A 109 10.08 -38.77 10.85
N LEU A 110 11.28 -38.64 10.38
CA LEU A 110 12.40 -38.04 11.11
C LEU A 110 12.47 -36.54 10.78
N VAL A 111 12.20 -35.72 11.78
CA VAL A 111 12.31 -34.26 11.67
C VAL A 111 13.68 -33.82 12.19
N VAL A 112 14.47 -33.19 11.34
CA VAL A 112 15.82 -32.73 11.68
C VAL A 112 15.85 -31.22 11.60
N ASP A 113 15.72 -30.55 12.74
CA ASP A 113 15.83 -29.09 12.78
C ASP A 113 17.31 -28.67 12.89
N ASP A 114 17.66 -27.57 12.19
CA ASP A 114 19.04 -27.05 12.08
C ASP A 114 20.08 -28.11 11.65
N ALA A 115 19.75 -28.93 10.65
CA ALA A 115 20.59 -30.04 10.14
C ALA A 115 22.01 -29.60 9.74
N HIS A 116 22.25 -28.33 9.45
CA HIS A 116 23.58 -27.78 9.18
C HIS A 116 24.52 -27.78 10.41
N HIS A 117 24.03 -28.17 11.57
CA HIS A 117 24.78 -28.37 12.82
C HIS A 117 24.89 -29.84 13.21
N LEU A 118 24.49 -30.78 12.36
CA LEU A 118 24.75 -32.18 12.58
C LEU A 118 26.23 -32.52 12.38
N ASP A 119 26.76 -33.43 13.18
CA ASP A 119 28.04 -34.09 12.94
C ASP A 119 27.91 -35.09 11.77
N ASP A 120 29.03 -35.35 11.08
CA ASP A 120 29.07 -36.20 9.88
C ASP A 120 28.59 -37.63 10.15
N ALA A 121 28.84 -38.17 11.36
CA ALA A 121 28.43 -39.53 11.74
C ALA A 121 26.93 -39.62 11.89
N THR A 122 26.30 -38.66 12.56
CA THR A 122 24.84 -38.55 12.63
C THR A 122 24.21 -38.33 11.27
N ALA A 123 24.79 -37.44 10.44
CA ALA A 123 24.31 -37.20 9.09
C ALA A 123 24.32 -38.47 8.23
N SER A 124 25.38 -39.29 8.34
CA SER A 124 25.47 -40.59 7.63
C SER A 124 24.38 -41.56 8.07
N ILE A 125 24.11 -41.66 9.37
CA ILE A 125 22.99 -42.49 9.89
C ILE A 125 21.64 -42.02 9.30
N VAL A 126 21.38 -40.72 9.27
CA VAL A 126 20.14 -40.19 8.69
C VAL A 126 20.03 -40.57 7.21
N VAL A 127 21.12 -40.49 6.48
CA VAL A 127 21.17 -40.86 5.05
C VAL A 127 20.92 -42.35 4.86
N ASP A 128 21.57 -43.20 5.66
CA ASP A 128 21.37 -44.68 5.63
C ASP A 128 19.90 -45.05 5.88
N MET A 129 19.25 -44.38 6.85
CA MET A 129 17.83 -44.60 7.16
C MET A 129 16.92 -44.24 5.98
N VAL A 130 17.20 -43.12 5.33
CA VAL A 130 16.44 -42.66 4.14
C VAL A 130 16.67 -43.64 2.99
N SER A 131 17.93 -43.95 2.67
CA SER A 131 18.31 -44.82 1.54
C SER A 131 17.76 -46.26 1.71
N ALA A 132 17.68 -46.74 2.94
CA ALA A 132 17.05 -48.01 3.27
C ALA A 132 15.52 -48.00 3.28
N GLY A 133 14.88 -46.83 3.10
CA GLY A 133 13.43 -46.68 3.10
C GLY A 133 12.78 -46.82 4.48
N TRP A 134 13.56 -46.67 5.55
CA TRP A 134 13.10 -46.89 6.93
C TRP A 134 12.37 -45.69 7.49
N ALA A 135 12.74 -44.47 7.07
CA ALA A 135 12.12 -43.23 7.49
C ALA A 135 12.05 -42.25 6.32
N SER A 136 11.01 -41.42 6.32
CA SER A 136 11.02 -40.17 5.57
C SER A 136 11.70 -39.08 6.41
N VAL A 137 12.38 -38.14 5.78
CA VAL A 137 13.08 -37.04 6.48
C VAL A 137 12.53 -35.68 6.09
N LEU A 138 12.26 -34.87 7.09
CA LEU A 138 12.02 -33.44 6.93
C LEU A 138 13.13 -32.67 7.65
N ALA A 139 14.05 -32.08 6.89
CA ALA A 139 15.19 -31.37 7.47
C ALA A 139 15.16 -29.87 7.18
N THR A 140 15.57 -29.07 8.18
CA THR A 140 15.84 -27.66 7.98
C THR A 140 17.33 -27.38 7.91
N GLY A 141 17.70 -26.43 7.05
CA GLY A 141 19.08 -26.01 6.91
C GLY A 141 19.23 -24.54 6.54
N ARG A 142 20.48 -24.09 6.53
CA ARG A 142 20.85 -22.77 6.02
C ARG A 142 21.48 -22.91 4.64
N SER A 143 21.41 -21.83 3.86
CA SER A 143 22.12 -21.79 2.57
C SER A 143 23.64 -21.81 2.79
N ARG A 144 24.09 -21.19 3.89
CA ARG A 144 25.50 -21.16 4.34
C ARG A 144 25.55 -21.08 5.87
N PRO A 145 26.33 -21.92 6.58
CA PRO A 145 26.89 -23.16 6.04
C PRO A 145 25.78 -24.09 5.54
N GLY A 146 26.07 -24.84 4.49
CA GLY A 146 25.11 -25.78 3.90
C GLY A 146 24.86 -27.00 4.78
N LEU A 147 24.02 -27.90 4.33
CA LEU A 147 23.81 -29.20 4.95
C LEU A 147 25.12 -30.01 4.90
N PRO A 148 25.32 -31.00 5.81
CA PRO A 148 26.41 -31.95 5.72
C PRO A 148 26.50 -32.62 4.33
N ALA A 149 27.70 -32.93 3.88
CA ALA A 149 27.95 -33.48 2.54
C ALA A 149 27.11 -34.74 2.26
N ALA A 150 27.01 -35.62 3.23
CA ALA A 150 26.19 -36.82 3.12
C ALA A 150 24.69 -36.53 2.85
N MET A 151 24.12 -35.53 3.51
CA MET A 151 22.71 -35.14 3.26
C MET A 151 22.53 -34.50 1.90
N ASN A 152 23.50 -33.66 1.45
CA ASN A 152 23.43 -33.09 0.11
C ASN A 152 23.44 -34.17 -0.97
N GLN A 153 24.13 -35.33 -0.74
CA GLN A 153 24.14 -36.43 -1.67
C GLN A 153 22.73 -36.99 -1.91
N LEU A 154 21.84 -37.06 -0.90
CA LEU A 154 20.46 -37.48 -1.11
C LEU A 154 19.72 -36.63 -2.14
N TRP A 155 20.02 -35.33 -2.21
CA TRP A 155 19.43 -34.44 -3.20
C TRP A 155 20.01 -34.73 -4.60
N TYR A 156 21.31 -34.92 -4.72
CA TYR A 156 21.96 -35.29 -6.01
C TYR A 156 21.49 -36.66 -6.53
N ASP A 157 21.22 -37.58 -5.66
CA ASP A 157 20.71 -38.94 -5.98
C ASP A 157 19.18 -38.94 -6.28
N GLY A 158 18.51 -37.80 -6.20
CA GLY A 158 17.07 -37.70 -6.46
C GLY A 158 16.17 -38.28 -5.36
N LEU A 159 16.70 -38.58 -4.18
CA LEU A 159 15.98 -39.10 -3.03
C LEU A 159 15.41 -38.01 -2.14
N ALA A 160 15.86 -36.76 -2.32
CA ALA A 160 15.40 -35.61 -1.56
C ALA A 160 14.92 -34.45 -2.45
N ASP A 161 13.81 -33.84 -2.07
CA ASP A 161 13.37 -32.54 -2.61
C ASP A 161 13.97 -31.40 -1.78
N ARG A 162 14.49 -30.37 -2.47
CA ARG A 162 14.97 -29.14 -1.85
C ARG A 162 14.01 -28.01 -2.12
N ILE A 163 13.57 -27.36 -1.07
CA ILE A 163 12.69 -26.19 -1.11
C ILE A 163 13.41 -25.01 -0.47
N ASP A 164 13.78 -24.03 -1.29
CA ASP A 164 14.37 -22.78 -0.83
C ASP A 164 13.24 -21.82 -0.42
N LEU A 165 13.08 -21.60 0.89
CA LEU A 165 12.07 -20.68 1.42
C LEU A 165 12.52 -19.24 1.22
N ARG A 166 11.74 -18.49 0.47
CA ARG A 166 11.95 -17.04 0.24
C ARG A 166 11.31 -16.22 1.35
N PRO A 167 11.73 -14.96 1.56
CA PRO A 167 10.97 -13.99 2.35
C PRO A 167 9.51 -13.91 1.89
N LEU A 168 8.63 -13.43 2.76
CA LEU A 168 7.22 -13.21 2.43
C LEU A 168 7.09 -12.11 1.38
N THR A 169 6.19 -12.29 0.42
CA THR A 169 5.78 -11.22 -0.50
C THR A 169 4.94 -10.17 0.24
N GLN A 170 4.69 -9.03 -0.39
CA GLN A 170 3.86 -7.98 0.21
C GLN A 170 2.45 -8.49 0.52
N GLU A 171 1.85 -9.27 -0.38
CA GLU A 171 0.53 -9.88 -0.18
C GLU A 171 0.53 -10.86 1.00
N GLN A 172 1.58 -11.67 1.12
CA GLN A 172 1.73 -12.59 2.25
C GLN A 172 1.95 -11.86 3.58
N VAL A 173 2.64 -10.70 3.55
CA VAL A 173 2.76 -9.82 4.72
C VAL A 173 1.40 -9.22 5.07
N ALA A 174 0.62 -8.76 4.08
CA ALA A 174 -0.72 -8.24 4.30
C ALA A 174 -1.61 -9.27 5.01
N GLU A 175 -1.63 -10.51 4.52
CA GLU A 175 -2.37 -11.62 5.11
C GLU A 175 -1.89 -11.93 6.55
N ALA A 176 -0.57 -11.98 6.76
CA ALA A 176 0.01 -12.26 8.08
C ALA A 176 -0.32 -11.16 9.10
N VAL A 177 -0.25 -9.90 8.69
CA VAL A 177 -0.50 -8.73 9.54
C VAL A 177 -1.99 -8.61 9.86
N ALA A 178 -2.87 -8.77 8.87
CA ALA A 178 -4.32 -8.76 9.06
C ALA A 178 -4.75 -9.85 10.07
N HIS A 179 -4.18 -11.04 9.95
CA HIS A 179 -4.45 -12.14 10.90
C HIS A 179 -3.89 -11.85 12.30
N ALA A 180 -2.70 -11.25 12.39
CA ALA A 180 -2.06 -10.98 13.69
C ALA A 180 -2.74 -9.85 14.46
N LEU A 181 -3.29 -8.87 13.76
CA LEU A 181 -3.84 -7.64 14.35
C LEU A 181 -5.37 -7.67 14.50
N GLU A 182 -6.04 -8.67 13.93
CA GLU A 182 -7.52 -8.80 13.97
C GLU A 182 -8.21 -7.46 13.61
N GLY A 183 -7.94 -6.95 12.42
CA GLY A 183 -8.47 -5.68 11.94
C GLY A 183 -8.00 -5.33 10.53
N ILE A 184 -8.54 -4.27 9.98
CA ILE A 184 -8.15 -3.76 8.67
C ILE A 184 -6.80 -3.05 8.80
N VAL A 185 -5.85 -3.42 7.94
CA VAL A 185 -4.52 -2.80 7.88
C VAL A 185 -4.36 -2.14 6.51
N PRO A 186 -4.18 -0.83 6.47
CA PRO A 186 -3.99 -0.09 5.22
C PRO A 186 -2.81 -0.60 4.41
N GLU A 187 -2.92 -0.56 3.09
CA GLU A 187 -1.85 -0.99 2.17
C GLU A 187 -0.54 -0.23 2.41
N SER A 188 -0.61 1.05 2.74
CA SER A 188 0.55 1.87 3.09
C SER A 188 1.29 1.34 4.33
N THR A 189 0.55 0.92 5.36
CA THR A 189 1.11 0.30 6.56
C THR A 189 1.75 -1.06 6.25
N VAL A 190 1.09 -1.87 5.42
CA VAL A 190 1.62 -3.17 4.95
C VAL A 190 2.92 -2.99 4.17
N GLN A 191 2.94 -2.03 3.25
CA GLN A 191 4.12 -1.74 2.44
C GLN A 191 5.29 -1.26 3.29
N ALA A 192 5.04 -0.38 4.26
CA ALA A 192 6.07 0.08 5.19
C ALA A 192 6.64 -1.09 6.02
N LEU A 193 5.78 -1.97 6.54
CA LEU A 193 6.18 -3.19 7.26
C LEU A 193 7.01 -4.14 6.39
N TRP A 194 6.57 -4.34 5.15
CA TRP A 194 7.28 -5.21 4.21
C TRP A 194 8.66 -4.63 3.86
N ALA A 195 8.75 -3.33 3.61
CA ALA A 195 10.01 -2.65 3.31
C ALA A 195 11.02 -2.76 4.47
N GLU A 196 10.58 -2.51 5.71
CA GLU A 196 11.43 -2.58 6.91
C GLU A 196 11.82 -4.00 7.31
N SER A 197 10.91 -4.97 7.19
CA SER A 197 11.17 -6.37 7.52
C SER A 197 11.90 -7.12 6.41
N GLY A 198 11.88 -6.62 5.16
CA GLY A 198 12.31 -7.36 3.97
C GLY A 198 11.52 -8.67 3.77
N GLY A 199 10.28 -8.74 4.26
CA GLY A 199 9.45 -9.94 4.25
C GLY A 199 9.92 -11.05 5.20
N ASN A 200 10.80 -10.74 6.15
CA ASN A 200 11.27 -11.69 7.17
C ASN A 200 10.25 -11.79 8.31
N PRO A 201 9.60 -12.96 8.53
CA PRO A 201 8.55 -13.10 9.54
C PRO A 201 8.98 -12.79 10.98
N LEU A 202 10.23 -13.09 11.35
CA LEU A 202 10.75 -12.76 12.68
C LEU A 202 10.87 -11.26 12.89
N LEU A 203 11.39 -10.55 11.88
CA LEU A 203 11.52 -9.10 11.94
C LEU A 203 10.15 -8.43 11.87
N LEU A 204 9.23 -8.97 11.08
CA LEU A 204 7.85 -8.49 11.02
C LEU A 204 7.17 -8.56 12.41
N ASP A 205 7.30 -9.69 13.12
CA ASP A 205 6.76 -9.85 14.48
C ASP A 205 7.41 -8.87 15.47
N CYS A 206 8.73 -8.65 15.37
CA CYS A 206 9.43 -7.67 16.21
C CYS A 206 8.93 -6.25 15.93
N LEU A 207 8.87 -5.84 14.66
CA LEU A 207 8.43 -4.51 14.24
C LEU A 207 6.98 -4.23 14.65
N LEU A 208 6.07 -5.17 14.45
CA LEU A 208 4.67 -5.05 14.88
C LEU A 208 4.56 -4.81 16.39
N ASN A 209 5.23 -5.65 17.18
CA ASN A 209 5.19 -5.51 18.65
C ASN A 209 5.80 -4.17 19.10
N ASP A 210 6.97 -3.80 18.55
CA ASP A 210 7.64 -2.56 18.91
C ASP A 210 6.81 -1.33 18.51
N ALA A 211 6.10 -1.37 17.36
CA ALA A 211 5.24 -0.29 16.90
C ALA A 211 3.96 -0.14 17.75
N ILE A 212 3.38 -1.24 18.21
CA ILE A 212 2.23 -1.23 19.13
C ILE A 212 2.68 -0.70 20.51
N GLU A 213 3.81 -1.20 21.05
CA GLU A 213 4.34 -0.78 22.36
C GLU A 213 4.73 0.71 22.37
N SER A 214 5.22 1.26 21.26
CA SER A 214 5.56 2.69 21.14
C SER A 214 4.37 3.59 20.85
N GLY A 215 3.21 3.03 20.51
CA GLY A 215 2.06 3.80 20.05
C GLY A 215 2.20 4.38 18.63
N SER A 216 3.17 3.92 17.84
CA SER A 216 3.30 4.30 16.43
C SER A 216 2.28 3.56 15.56
N LEU A 217 1.83 2.38 15.97
CA LEU A 217 0.76 1.63 15.33
C LEU A 217 -0.45 1.58 16.26
N VAL A 218 -1.52 2.28 15.90
CA VAL A 218 -2.73 2.43 16.73
C VAL A 218 -3.95 1.86 16.03
N LYS A 219 -4.89 1.33 16.82
CA LYS A 219 -6.18 0.83 16.34
C LYS A 219 -7.27 1.87 16.53
N ARG A 220 -7.92 2.31 15.44
CA ARG A 220 -9.08 3.19 15.46
C ARG A 220 -10.20 2.58 14.60
N ASN A 221 -11.41 2.49 15.13
CA ASN A 221 -12.57 1.94 14.39
C ASN A 221 -12.26 0.62 13.65
N SER A 222 -11.54 -0.32 14.31
CA SER A 222 -11.06 -1.58 13.74
C SER A 222 -9.98 -1.45 12.64
N ILE A 223 -9.46 -0.27 12.37
CA ILE A 223 -8.41 0.02 11.41
C ILE A 223 -7.10 0.30 12.15
N TRP A 224 -6.00 -0.30 11.69
CA TRP A 224 -4.67 -0.11 12.24
C TRP A 224 -3.87 0.90 11.44
N LEU A 225 -3.63 2.06 12.02
CA LEU A 225 -2.94 3.18 11.39
C LEU A 225 -1.52 3.30 11.90
N LEU A 226 -0.57 3.48 10.99
CA LEU A 226 0.80 3.88 11.32
C LEU A 226 0.84 5.42 11.44
N LEU A 227 1.11 5.91 12.66
CA LEU A 227 1.26 7.33 12.94
C LEU A 227 2.75 7.70 12.98
N GLY A 228 3.17 8.54 12.05
CA GLY A 228 4.56 8.98 11.95
C GLY A 228 5.52 7.90 11.43
N SER A 229 6.80 8.03 11.78
CA SER A 229 7.84 7.10 11.34
C SER A 229 7.90 5.85 12.21
N TRP A 230 8.45 4.77 11.64
CA TRP A 230 8.75 3.55 12.41
C TRP A 230 9.63 3.84 13.62
N PRO A 231 9.35 3.18 14.75
CA PRO A 231 10.24 3.30 15.91
C PRO A 231 11.63 2.77 15.54
N SER A 232 12.63 3.64 15.63
CA SER A 232 14.02 3.31 15.32
C SER A 232 14.57 2.29 16.32
N GLY A 233 14.42 0.99 16.05
CA GLY A 233 14.97 -0.10 16.85
C GLY A 233 14.29 -0.30 18.21
N GLY A 234 13.09 -0.91 18.23
CA GLY A 234 12.42 -1.32 19.46
C GLY A 234 13.21 -2.37 20.25
N ARG A 235 12.77 -2.67 21.47
CA ARG A 235 13.49 -3.54 22.40
C ARG A 235 13.64 -4.97 21.85
N LYS A 236 12.54 -5.54 21.32
CA LYS A 236 12.55 -6.91 20.79
C LYS A 236 13.49 -7.05 19.59
N LEU A 237 13.42 -6.09 18.68
CA LEU A 237 14.30 -6.07 17.50
C LEU A 237 15.78 -5.93 17.93
N THR A 238 16.08 -5.04 18.89
CA THR A 238 17.43 -4.86 19.41
C THR A 238 17.99 -6.16 20.00
N ASP A 239 17.20 -6.92 20.77
CA ASP A 239 17.61 -8.20 21.37
C ASP A 239 17.91 -9.26 20.30
N VAL A 240 17.10 -9.32 19.22
CA VAL A 240 17.32 -10.24 18.10
C VAL A 240 18.61 -9.90 17.37
N VAL A 241 18.83 -8.62 17.06
CA VAL A 241 20.03 -8.13 16.37
C VAL A 241 21.29 -8.35 17.24
N ALA A 242 21.22 -8.07 18.55
CA ALA A 242 22.33 -8.29 19.48
C ALA A 242 22.82 -9.75 19.48
N LYS A 243 21.89 -10.71 19.51
CA LYS A 243 22.22 -12.14 19.42
C LYS A 243 22.89 -12.52 18.11
N GLN A 244 22.54 -11.86 17.00
CA GLN A 244 23.19 -12.09 15.73
C GLN A 244 24.61 -11.48 15.67
N LEU A 245 24.78 -10.29 16.20
CA LEU A 245 26.10 -9.64 16.29
C LEU A 245 27.08 -10.43 17.14
N GLN A 246 26.65 -10.94 18.31
CA GLN A 246 27.49 -11.74 19.21
C GLN A 246 28.12 -13.00 18.56
N ARG A 247 27.56 -13.46 17.47
CA ARG A 247 28.04 -14.63 16.70
C ARG A 247 29.10 -14.25 15.66
N ARG A 248 29.48 -12.96 15.55
CA ARG A 248 30.42 -12.42 14.57
C ARG A 248 31.76 -12.11 15.18
N SER A 249 32.80 -12.08 14.36
CA SER A 249 34.13 -11.65 14.82
C SER A 249 34.12 -10.17 15.27
N ALA A 250 35.12 -9.75 15.98
CA ALA A 250 35.22 -8.37 16.44
C ALA A 250 35.27 -7.37 15.27
N GLU A 251 35.98 -7.73 14.19
CA GLU A 251 36.12 -6.94 12.96
C GLU A 251 34.78 -6.85 12.21
N GLU A 252 34.06 -7.98 12.11
CA GLU A 252 32.72 -8.01 11.51
C GLU A 252 31.73 -7.16 12.29
N GLN A 253 31.77 -7.22 13.63
CA GLN A 253 30.92 -6.38 14.49
C GLN A 253 31.23 -4.90 14.32
N GLU A 254 32.49 -4.55 14.18
CA GLU A 254 32.92 -3.16 13.98
C GLU A 254 32.47 -2.65 12.61
N ALA A 255 32.65 -3.44 11.55
CA ALA A 255 32.16 -3.11 10.22
C ALA A 255 30.63 -2.93 10.19
N LEU A 256 29.86 -3.80 10.86
CA LEU A 256 28.40 -3.67 10.94
C LEU A 256 27.98 -2.38 11.69
N LYS A 257 28.68 -2.01 12.75
CA LYS A 257 28.41 -0.74 13.48
C LYS A 257 28.72 0.46 12.59
N LEU A 258 29.86 0.47 11.90
CA LEU A 258 30.21 1.54 10.97
C LEU A 258 29.19 1.69 9.85
N ILE A 259 28.82 0.58 9.21
CA ILE A 259 27.81 0.58 8.14
C ILE A 259 26.48 1.11 8.69
N ALA A 260 25.99 0.62 9.82
CA ALA A 260 24.73 1.09 10.43
C ALA A 260 24.74 2.59 10.77
N LEU A 261 25.89 3.15 11.10
CA LEU A 261 26.06 4.57 11.42
C LEU A 261 26.19 5.46 10.17
N SER A 262 26.68 4.92 9.04
CA SER A 262 27.05 5.72 7.86
C SER A 262 26.35 5.33 6.56
N GLU A 263 25.53 4.27 6.53
CA GLU A 263 24.90 3.78 5.28
C GLU A 263 23.94 4.79 4.63
N PRO A 264 24.00 4.92 3.30
CA PRO A 264 24.86 4.17 2.36
C PRO A 264 26.32 4.65 2.42
N VAL A 265 27.27 3.70 2.39
CA VAL A 265 28.69 4.01 2.53
C VAL A 265 29.50 3.27 1.47
N PRO A 266 30.54 3.91 0.85
CA PRO A 266 31.39 3.26 -0.13
C PRO A 266 32.08 2.02 0.45
N ARG A 267 32.04 0.92 -0.30
CA ARG A 267 32.65 -0.37 0.11
C ARG A 267 34.12 -0.22 0.43
N GLY A 268 34.89 0.46 -0.42
CA GLY A 268 36.33 0.66 -0.24
C GLY A 268 36.68 1.31 1.09
N LEU A 269 35.86 2.29 1.53
CA LEU A 269 36.06 2.98 2.79
C LEU A 269 35.91 2.03 4.00
N ILE A 270 34.93 1.15 4.01
CA ILE A 270 34.76 0.16 5.08
C ILE A 270 35.85 -0.91 5.03
N GLU A 271 36.31 -1.31 3.82
CA GLU A 271 37.40 -2.25 3.64
C GLU A 271 38.75 -1.69 4.13
N GLU A 272 39.01 -0.39 3.97
CA GLU A 272 40.19 0.30 4.52
C GLU A 272 40.18 0.34 6.05
N VAL A 273 39.02 0.61 6.66
CA VAL A 273 38.89 0.75 8.12
C VAL A 273 38.85 -0.60 8.84
N CYS A 274 38.09 -1.57 8.31
CA CYS A 274 37.80 -2.84 9.00
C CYS A 274 38.44 -4.07 8.32
N GLY A 275 39.00 -3.92 7.13
CA GLY A 275 39.60 -4.99 6.35
C GLY A 275 38.63 -5.69 5.38
N ALA A 276 39.08 -5.97 4.16
CA ALA A 276 38.30 -6.62 3.11
C ALA A 276 37.75 -8.02 3.50
N PRO A 277 38.43 -8.87 4.32
CA PRO A 277 37.87 -10.14 4.76
C PRO A 277 36.58 -10.02 5.57
N ALA A 278 36.49 -9.02 6.47
CA ALA A 278 35.30 -8.78 7.28
C ALA A 278 34.11 -8.40 6.40
N VAL A 279 34.31 -7.46 5.48
CA VAL A 279 33.25 -7.02 4.54
C VAL A 279 32.77 -8.18 3.66
N ARG A 280 33.70 -8.97 3.11
CA ARG A 280 33.36 -10.15 2.31
C ARG A 280 32.54 -11.16 3.09
N SER A 281 32.93 -11.44 4.33
CA SER A 281 32.17 -12.34 5.20
C SER A 281 30.75 -11.84 5.47
N LEU A 282 30.58 -10.54 5.69
CA LEU A 282 29.26 -9.93 5.92
C LEU A 282 28.35 -9.99 4.69
N LEU A 283 28.91 -9.82 3.49
CA LEU A 283 28.20 -10.00 2.22
C LEU A 283 27.79 -11.46 2.02
N GLU A 284 28.71 -12.41 2.29
CA GLU A 284 28.43 -13.84 2.19
C GLU A 284 27.33 -14.32 3.13
N HIS A 285 27.27 -13.73 4.33
CA HIS A 285 26.26 -14.07 5.32
C HIS A 285 24.94 -13.29 5.18
N GLN A 286 24.80 -12.48 4.14
CA GLN A 286 23.61 -11.65 3.87
C GLN A 286 23.25 -10.75 5.06
N LEU A 287 24.24 -10.17 5.70
CA LEU A 287 24.04 -9.12 6.72
C LEU A 287 24.20 -7.72 6.11
N VAL A 288 24.93 -7.65 5.01
CA VAL A 288 25.17 -6.45 4.23
C VAL A 288 24.90 -6.77 2.76
N ARG A 289 24.44 -5.79 2.02
CA ARG A 289 24.26 -5.86 0.55
C ARG A 289 24.98 -4.71 -0.12
N GLU A 290 25.40 -4.95 -1.35
CA GLU A 290 25.99 -3.95 -2.22
C GLU A 290 24.90 -3.35 -3.13
N SER A 291 24.91 -2.03 -3.30
CA SER A 291 23.99 -1.34 -4.21
C SER A 291 24.38 -1.59 -5.66
N THR A 292 23.40 -1.77 -6.55
CA THR A 292 23.62 -2.06 -7.97
C THR A 292 23.80 -0.83 -8.86
N GLY A 293 23.88 0.38 -8.29
CA GLY A 293 24.00 1.66 -9.02
C GLY A 293 25.37 2.28 -8.89
N GLY A 294 26.11 2.41 -9.97
CA GLY A 294 27.27 3.28 -10.26
C GLY A 294 28.48 3.28 -9.32
N SER A 295 28.33 3.39 -8.03
CA SER A 295 29.35 3.22 -6.99
C SER A 295 29.01 2.04 -6.09
N ALA A 296 29.99 1.21 -5.75
CA ALA A 296 29.83 0.06 -4.86
C ALA A 296 29.57 0.56 -3.42
N GLU A 297 28.31 0.79 -3.09
CA GLU A 297 27.90 1.23 -1.73
C GLU A 297 27.35 0.07 -0.92
N LEU A 298 27.72 0.02 0.35
CA LEU A 298 27.24 -0.96 1.32
C LEU A 298 26.03 -0.43 2.06
N ARG A 299 25.05 -1.31 2.25
CA ARG A 299 23.87 -1.12 3.11
C ARG A 299 23.62 -2.39 3.92
N LEU A 300 23.00 -2.27 5.06
CA LEU A 300 22.52 -3.44 5.79
C LEU A 300 21.48 -4.19 4.96
N TRP A 301 21.45 -5.51 5.12
CA TRP A 301 20.51 -6.37 4.37
C TRP A 301 19.06 -6.04 4.73
N TYR A 302 18.78 -5.84 6.01
CA TYR A 302 17.48 -5.41 6.54
C TYR A 302 17.59 -3.96 7.06
N PRO A 303 16.78 -3.02 6.53
CA PRO A 303 16.80 -1.62 6.96
C PRO A 303 16.58 -1.47 8.47
N SER A 304 15.67 -2.26 9.05
CA SER A 304 15.36 -2.25 10.49
C SER A 304 16.56 -2.55 11.40
N TYR A 305 17.60 -3.22 10.90
CA TYR A 305 18.83 -3.47 11.68
C TYR A 305 19.60 -2.20 12.00
N SER A 306 19.54 -1.21 11.12
CA SER A 306 20.28 0.05 11.26
C SER A 306 19.95 0.75 12.59
N GLY A 307 18.68 0.98 12.86
CA GLY A 307 18.22 1.59 14.11
C GLY A 307 18.61 0.77 15.36
N ALA A 308 18.45 -0.56 15.29
CA ALA A 308 18.79 -1.45 16.39
C ALA A 308 20.31 -1.42 16.72
N ILE A 309 21.18 -1.47 15.69
CA ILE A 309 22.63 -1.45 15.88
C ILE A 309 23.08 -0.08 16.41
N ARG A 310 22.54 1.03 15.88
CA ARG A 310 22.88 2.39 16.36
C ARG A 310 22.60 2.55 17.86
N ARG A 311 21.48 2.06 18.36
CA ARG A 311 21.14 2.11 19.81
C ARG A 311 22.09 1.32 20.69
N MET A 312 22.77 0.31 20.14
CA MET A 312 23.75 -0.49 20.87
C MET A 312 25.13 0.18 20.96
N VAL A 313 25.38 1.23 20.15
CA VAL A 313 26.63 1.95 20.13
C VAL A 313 26.57 3.11 21.13
N SER A 314 27.46 3.12 22.11
CA SER A 314 27.57 4.26 23.07
C SER A 314 27.99 5.54 22.35
N ALA A 315 27.60 6.70 22.88
CA ALA A 315 27.93 8.00 22.29
C ALA A 315 29.47 8.20 22.12
N SER A 316 30.29 7.80 23.11
CA SER A 316 31.73 7.89 23.01
C SER A 316 32.31 6.99 21.90
N ARG A 317 31.76 5.76 21.74
CA ARG A 317 32.20 4.86 20.68
C ARG A 317 31.73 5.37 19.31
N SER A 318 30.52 5.90 19.20
CA SER A 318 29.98 6.51 18.00
C SER A 318 30.87 7.67 17.51
N LEU A 319 31.27 8.55 18.41
CA LEU A 319 32.18 9.66 18.09
C LEU A 319 33.56 9.16 17.63
N HIS A 320 34.10 8.11 18.28
CA HIS A 320 35.37 7.50 17.89
C HIS A 320 35.28 6.90 16.46
N LEU A 321 34.24 6.12 16.19
CA LEU A 321 34.01 5.52 14.86
C LEU A 321 33.84 6.58 13.77
N ARG A 322 33.15 7.70 14.09
CA ARG A 322 33.00 8.82 13.15
C ARG A 322 34.37 9.47 12.83
N LYS A 323 35.18 9.72 13.83
CA LYS A 323 36.54 10.27 13.63
C LYS A 323 37.38 9.31 12.76
N GLN A 324 37.33 8.03 13.06
CA GLN A 324 38.06 7.00 12.31
C GLN A 324 37.62 6.97 10.84
N LEU A 325 36.29 7.00 10.57
CA LEU A 325 35.78 7.03 9.22
C LEU A 325 36.22 8.27 8.44
N LEU A 326 36.16 9.46 9.08
CA LEU A 326 36.53 10.73 8.45
C LEU A 326 38.04 10.87 8.18
N GLN A 327 38.88 10.10 8.86
CA GLN A 327 40.33 10.07 8.57
C GLN A 327 40.70 9.39 7.27
N HIS A 328 39.81 8.51 6.77
CA HIS A 328 39.98 7.75 5.52
C HIS A 328 39.08 8.28 4.39
N ALA A 329 38.15 9.22 4.72
CA ALA A 329 37.21 9.76 3.73
C ALA A 329 37.80 11.02 3.08
N ASP A 330 38.35 10.89 1.88
CA ASP A 330 38.87 12.04 1.11
C ASP A 330 37.75 12.88 0.44
N HIS A 331 36.49 12.43 0.46
CA HIS A 331 35.40 13.03 -0.32
C HIS A 331 34.08 13.02 0.45
N HIS A 332 33.26 14.04 0.19
CA HIS A 332 31.83 14.08 0.62
C HIS A 332 31.05 12.86 0.13
N PRO A 333 30.01 12.41 0.86
CA PRO A 333 29.18 11.29 0.44
C PRO A 333 28.62 11.55 -0.95
N ALA A 334 28.75 10.54 -1.81
CA ALA A 334 28.36 10.64 -3.22
C ALA A 334 26.84 10.72 -3.45
N THR A 335 26.04 10.41 -2.42
CA THR A 335 24.58 10.38 -2.49
C THR A 335 23.93 11.30 -1.46
N ALA A 336 22.75 11.81 -1.82
CA ALA A 336 21.91 12.61 -0.95
C ALA A 336 21.59 11.92 0.39
N GLU A 337 21.29 10.62 0.36
CA GLU A 337 21.05 9.83 1.58
C GLU A 337 22.30 9.73 2.47
N GLY A 338 23.46 9.53 1.86
CA GLY A 338 24.74 9.48 2.57
C GLY A 338 25.04 10.82 3.26
N MET A 339 24.78 11.95 2.60
CA MET A 339 24.93 13.29 3.18
C MET A 339 23.98 13.46 4.38
N LEU A 340 22.71 13.17 4.24
CA LEU A 340 21.73 13.22 5.34
C LEU A 340 22.15 12.33 6.51
N ARG A 341 22.64 11.13 6.24
CA ARG A 341 23.09 10.22 7.28
C ARG A 341 24.33 10.78 8.02
N MET A 342 25.28 11.35 7.30
CA MET A 342 26.47 11.95 7.90
C MET A 342 26.13 13.17 8.76
N VAL A 343 25.23 14.04 8.32
CA VAL A 343 24.74 15.17 9.10
C VAL A 343 23.99 14.68 10.34
N SER A 344 23.04 13.76 10.19
CA SER A 344 22.32 13.15 11.32
C SER A 344 23.27 12.55 12.34
N TRP A 345 24.27 11.78 11.88
CA TRP A 345 25.29 11.20 12.77
C TRP A 345 26.13 12.26 13.48
N SER A 346 26.46 13.34 12.77
CA SER A 346 27.19 14.49 13.39
C SER A 346 26.36 15.13 14.50
N LEU A 347 25.07 15.37 14.25
CA LEU A 347 24.14 15.94 15.23
C LEU A 347 23.93 15.02 16.45
N GLU A 348 23.79 13.71 16.21
CA GLU A 348 23.69 12.68 17.27
C GLU A 348 24.94 12.65 18.17
N CYS A 349 26.13 12.93 17.62
CA CYS A 349 27.38 12.97 18.35
C CYS A 349 27.70 14.35 18.95
N GLY A 350 26.88 15.38 18.73
CA GLY A 350 27.13 16.76 19.15
C GLY A 350 28.32 17.41 18.42
N ALA A 351 28.66 16.94 17.21
CA ALA A 351 29.70 17.52 16.38
C ALA A 351 29.17 18.79 15.68
N GLU A 352 30.09 19.75 15.48
CA GLU A 352 29.73 20.94 14.70
C GLU A 352 29.58 20.59 13.23
N VAL A 353 28.53 21.17 12.61
CA VAL A 353 28.22 21.07 11.19
C VAL A 353 28.08 22.49 10.65
N PRO A 354 28.67 22.84 9.50
CA PRO A 354 28.54 24.16 8.89
C PRO A 354 27.08 24.51 8.59
N ASP A 355 26.69 25.76 8.79
CA ASP A 355 25.31 26.22 8.61
C ASP A 355 24.78 25.98 7.20
N ALA A 356 25.63 26.06 6.17
CA ALA A 356 25.26 25.75 4.78
C ALA A 356 24.88 24.26 4.61
N GLU A 357 25.65 23.35 5.22
CA GLU A 357 25.34 21.91 5.20
C GLU A 357 24.09 21.59 6.02
N LEU A 358 23.86 22.29 7.15
CA LEU A 358 22.64 22.17 7.94
C LEU A 358 21.42 22.58 7.13
N LEU A 359 21.50 23.67 6.36
CA LEU A 359 20.42 24.11 5.48
C LEU A 359 20.14 23.09 4.38
N GLU A 360 21.19 22.65 3.68
CA GLU A 360 21.05 21.63 2.62
C GLU A 360 20.45 20.35 3.18
N ALA A 361 20.93 19.88 4.32
CA ALA A 361 20.39 18.71 5.00
C ALA A 361 18.92 18.91 5.42
N SER A 362 18.55 20.08 5.95
CA SER A 362 17.18 20.34 6.37
C SER A 362 16.20 20.34 5.20
N VAL A 363 16.55 20.97 4.08
CA VAL A 363 15.74 20.99 2.86
C VAL A 363 15.59 19.58 2.30
N LEU A 364 16.70 18.85 2.19
CA LEU A 364 16.69 17.50 1.63
C LEU A 364 15.96 16.50 2.55
N ALA A 365 16.13 16.63 3.87
CA ALA A 365 15.43 15.78 4.84
C ALA A 365 13.91 16.00 4.79
N ALA A 366 13.44 17.25 4.74
CA ALA A 366 12.02 17.57 4.57
C ALA A 366 11.46 17.00 3.25
N ARG A 367 12.28 17.02 2.20
CA ARG A 367 11.98 16.45 0.89
C ARG A 367 11.80 14.93 0.91
N LEU A 368 12.57 14.24 1.75
CA LEU A 368 12.55 12.78 1.89
C LEU A 368 11.70 12.31 3.09
N PHE A 369 10.88 13.19 3.64
CA PHE A 369 10.00 12.90 4.79
C PHE A 369 10.76 12.43 6.05
N GLN A 370 12.02 12.85 6.18
CA GLN A 370 12.82 12.70 7.40
C GLN A 370 12.65 13.93 8.31
N ASP A 371 11.40 14.21 8.68
CA ASP A 371 10.99 15.46 9.29
C ASP A 371 11.69 15.77 10.60
N SER A 372 12.03 14.76 11.41
CA SER A 372 12.80 14.97 12.64
C SER A 372 14.19 15.54 12.36
N LEU A 373 14.87 15.01 11.34
CA LEU A 373 16.18 15.50 10.93
C LEU A 373 16.08 16.91 10.32
N ALA A 374 15.04 17.17 9.53
CA ALA A 374 14.80 18.48 8.94
C ALA A 374 14.65 19.56 10.02
N LEU A 375 13.85 19.30 11.05
CA LEU A 375 13.62 20.19 12.18
C LEU A 375 14.90 20.38 13.00
N ASP A 376 15.59 19.28 13.34
CA ASP A 376 16.82 19.33 14.12
C ASP A 376 17.94 20.09 13.43
N ALA A 377 18.14 19.89 12.12
CA ALA A 377 19.15 20.56 11.35
C ALA A 377 18.85 22.06 11.22
N ALA A 378 17.61 22.41 10.82
CA ALA A 378 17.21 23.81 10.65
C ALA A 378 17.28 24.62 11.96
N ALA A 379 16.90 24.02 13.10
CA ALA A 379 16.94 24.68 14.40
C ALA A 379 18.36 25.03 14.87
N ARG A 380 19.38 24.39 14.31
CA ARG A 380 20.80 24.62 14.69
C ARG A 380 21.52 25.64 13.81
N ILE A 381 20.90 26.13 12.75
CA ILE A 381 21.44 27.18 11.89
C ILE A 381 21.57 28.47 12.71
N ARG A 382 22.77 29.05 12.75
CA ARG A 382 23.09 30.27 13.49
C ARG A 382 23.07 31.52 12.62
N ASP A 383 23.49 31.39 11.36
CA ASP A 383 23.50 32.46 10.39
C ASP A 383 22.07 32.96 10.13
N PRO A 384 21.79 34.27 10.26
CA PRO A 384 20.41 34.80 10.12
C PRO A 384 19.78 34.56 8.75
N ASP A 385 20.55 34.72 7.67
CA ASP A 385 20.06 34.61 6.29
C ASP A 385 19.74 33.14 5.96
N LEU A 386 20.63 32.23 6.38
CA LEU A 386 20.40 30.78 6.19
C LEU A 386 19.28 30.29 7.09
N ARG A 387 19.11 30.85 8.30
CA ARG A 387 18.01 30.50 9.21
C ARG A 387 16.65 30.86 8.60
N GLN A 388 16.53 32.01 7.94
CA GLN A 388 15.29 32.39 7.25
C GLN A 388 14.92 31.35 6.19
N ARG A 389 15.89 30.88 5.42
CA ARG A 389 15.67 29.80 4.43
C ARG A 389 15.38 28.46 5.14
N GLY A 390 15.94 28.20 6.28
CA GLY A 390 15.68 27.03 7.13
C GLY A 390 14.23 26.99 7.65
N GLN A 391 13.57 28.16 7.83
CA GLN A 391 12.17 28.22 8.24
C GLN A 391 11.23 27.54 7.24
N VAL A 392 11.51 27.64 5.93
CA VAL A 392 10.72 26.95 4.90
C VAL A 392 10.87 25.43 5.03
N ALA A 393 12.08 24.94 5.28
CA ALA A 393 12.31 23.51 5.52
C ALA A 393 11.59 23.03 6.79
N MET A 394 11.60 23.84 7.86
CA MET A 394 10.83 23.56 9.09
C MET A 394 9.33 23.53 8.82
N ALA A 395 8.82 24.53 8.10
CA ALA A 395 7.40 24.57 7.71
C ALA A 395 7.00 23.34 6.93
N ARG A 396 7.84 22.91 5.98
CA ARG A 396 7.60 21.70 5.21
C ARG A 396 7.58 20.44 6.08
N ALA A 397 8.50 20.32 7.03
CA ALA A 397 8.54 19.20 7.95
C ALA A 397 7.29 19.16 8.86
N HIS A 398 6.81 20.30 9.31
CA HIS A 398 5.56 20.42 10.07
C HIS A 398 4.33 20.08 9.23
N TYR A 399 4.30 20.55 7.97
CA TYR A 399 3.24 20.20 7.01
C TYR A 399 3.18 18.69 6.75
N ASN A 400 4.32 18.03 6.52
CA ASN A 400 4.40 16.58 6.35
C ASN A 400 3.79 15.80 7.53
N ARG A 401 3.92 16.34 8.74
CA ARG A 401 3.39 15.77 9.97
C ARG A 401 1.92 16.11 10.27
N GLY A 402 1.29 16.91 9.43
CA GLY A 402 -0.06 17.43 9.68
C GLY A 402 -0.14 18.53 10.74
N SER A 403 1.00 19.06 11.17
CA SER A 403 1.07 20.18 12.15
C SER A 403 0.96 21.51 11.40
N TYR A 404 -0.21 21.75 10.78
CA TYR A 404 -0.39 22.89 9.86
C TYR A 404 -0.30 24.25 10.52
N GLU A 405 -0.73 24.41 11.78
CA GLU A 405 -0.59 25.66 12.54
C GLU A 405 0.89 26.04 12.72
N GLU A 406 1.73 25.04 13.02
CA GLU A 406 3.16 25.26 13.18
C GLU A 406 3.83 25.59 11.84
N ALA A 407 3.41 24.88 10.78
CA ALA A 407 3.87 25.17 9.42
C ALA A 407 3.51 26.58 8.99
N ALA A 408 2.28 27.03 9.22
CA ALA A 408 1.84 28.40 8.93
C ALA A 408 2.68 29.42 9.67
N ARG A 409 2.91 29.21 10.97
CA ARG A 409 3.70 30.12 11.82
C ARG A 409 5.13 30.28 11.29
N GLN A 410 5.78 29.20 10.83
CA GLN A 410 7.12 29.28 10.24
C GLN A 410 7.13 30.04 8.91
N LEU A 411 6.12 29.85 8.11
CA LEU A 411 5.98 30.56 6.81
C LEU A 411 5.64 32.04 6.99
N ASP A 412 4.75 32.37 7.93
CA ASP A 412 4.43 33.76 8.26
C ASP A 412 5.66 34.53 8.74
N LEU A 413 6.53 33.90 9.57
CA LEU A 413 7.81 34.47 9.96
C LEU A 413 8.76 34.64 8.76
N HIS A 414 8.78 33.68 7.83
CA HIS A 414 9.59 33.76 6.63
C HIS A 414 9.17 34.92 5.71
N PHE A 415 7.86 35.13 5.54
CA PHE A 415 7.32 36.20 4.68
C PHE A 415 7.28 37.59 5.35
N ALA A 416 7.29 37.66 6.69
CA ALA A 416 7.30 38.92 7.44
C ALA A 416 8.68 39.55 7.61
N ALA A 417 9.78 38.81 7.28
CA ALA A 417 11.14 39.31 7.47
C ALA A 417 11.44 40.50 6.52
N ASP A 418 11.94 41.58 7.08
CA ASP A 418 12.37 42.80 6.36
C ASP A 418 13.61 42.49 5.50
N GLY A 419 13.44 42.50 4.21
CA GLY A 419 14.41 42.21 3.17
C GLY A 419 13.73 41.38 2.10
N GLU A 420 13.88 41.73 0.80
CA GLU A 420 13.32 40.92 -0.28
C GLU A 420 13.98 39.51 -0.28
N PRO A 421 13.44 38.50 0.42
CA PRO A 421 13.86 37.15 0.15
C PRO A 421 13.43 36.87 -1.28
N ALA A 422 14.31 36.27 -2.07
CA ALA A 422 13.93 35.74 -3.37
C ALA A 422 12.81 34.73 -3.13
N ARG A 423 11.55 35.20 -3.18
CA ARG A 423 10.36 34.42 -2.90
C ARG A 423 10.23 33.37 -3.99
N ASN A 424 10.43 32.11 -3.61
CA ASN A 424 10.29 30.98 -4.51
C ASN A 424 8.80 30.66 -4.69
N PRO A 425 8.29 30.42 -5.91
CA PRO A 425 6.92 29.96 -6.13
C PRO A 425 6.51 28.76 -5.26
N GLY A 426 7.47 27.89 -4.92
CA GLY A 426 7.28 26.75 -4.03
C GLY A 426 6.90 27.14 -2.61
N ASP A 427 7.52 28.18 -2.08
CA ASP A 427 7.26 28.65 -0.71
C ASP A 427 5.86 29.26 -0.62
N VAL A 428 5.44 30.01 -1.66
CA VAL A 428 4.09 30.58 -1.78
C VAL A 428 3.04 29.48 -1.87
N LEU A 429 3.29 28.43 -2.64
CA LEU A 429 2.35 27.32 -2.75
C LEU A 429 2.29 26.51 -1.45
N LEU A 430 3.42 26.27 -0.79
CA LEU A 430 3.45 25.62 0.51
C LEU A 430 2.61 26.43 1.53
N TRP A 431 2.76 27.75 1.52
CA TRP A 431 1.97 28.65 2.35
C TRP A 431 0.48 28.55 2.02
N ALA A 432 0.09 28.62 0.74
CA ALA A 432 -1.29 28.48 0.29
C ALA A 432 -1.90 27.13 0.69
N CYS A 433 -1.18 26.02 0.47
CA CYS A 433 -1.63 24.69 0.86
C CYS A 433 -1.78 24.55 2.38
N THR A 434 -0.86 25.17 3.15
CA THR A 434 -0.89 25.13 4.62
C THR A 434 -2.12 25.86 5.16
N HIS A 435 -2.36 27.09 4.70
CA HIS A 435 -3.55 27.85 5.12
C HIS A 435 -4.84 27.21 4.62
N ALA A 436 -4.81 26.65 3.43
CA ALA A 436 -5.95 25.89 2.94
C ALA A 436 -6.22 24.62 3.78
N ALA A 437 -5.20 23.93 4.30
CA ALA A 437 -5.37 22.81 5.22
C ALA A 437 -5.97 23.26 6.57
N LEU A 438 -5.74 24.51 6.98
CA LEU A 438 -6.37 25.16 8.13
C LEU A 438 -7.80 25.68 7.85
N GLY A 439 -8.32 25.49 6.64
CA GLY A 439 -9.68 25.88 6.25
C GLY A 439 -9.82 27.29 5.68
N HIS A 440 -8.74 28.09 5.61
CA HIS A 440 -8.82 29.47 5.11
C HIS A 440 -7.53 29.89 4.39
N ILE A 441 -7.69 30.79 3.45
CA ILE A 441 -6.59 31.61 2.89
C ILE A 441 -6.83 33.02 3.38
N PRO A 442 -5.89 33.66 4.09
CA PRO A 442 -6.11 35.02 4.59
C PRO A 442 -6.48 36.01 3.50
N GLU A 443 -7.65 36.66 3.61
CA GLU A 443 -8.18 37.59 2.61
C GLU A 443 -7.23 38.75 2.32
N ALA A 444 -6.50 39.23 3.31
CA ALA A 444 -5.53 40.31 3.14
C ALA A 444 -4.48 40.01 2.07
N PHE A 445 -3.98 38.76 2.04
CA PHE A 445 -3.02 38.35 1.01
C PHE A 445 -3.64 38.24 -0.38
N LEU A 446 -4.90 37.82 -0.48
CA LEU A 446 -5.62 37.77 -1.75
C LEU A 446 -5.91 39.19 -2.27
N GLU A 447 -6.26 40.14 -1.38
CA GLU A 447 -6.45 41.53 -1.74
C GLU A 447 -5.16 42.19 -2.23
N ASP A 448 -4.03 41.95 -1.58
CA ASP A 448 -2.74 42.47 -2.02
C ASP A 448 -2.29 41.83 -3.35
N ALA A 449 -2.51 40.51 -3.55
CA ALA A 449 -2.29 39.84 -4.82
C ALA A 449 -3.11 40.47 -5.96
N ARG A 450 -4.40 40.72 -5.72
CA ARG A 450 -5.30 41.34 -6.68
C ARG A 450 -4.87 42.77 -7.00
N ARG A 451 -4.52 43.61 -6.00
CA ARG A 451 -4.02 44.97 -6.19
C ARG A 451 -2.74 44.99 -7.05
N LEU A 452 -1.81 44.10 -6.80
CA LEU A 452 -0.58 43.99 -7.58
C LEU A 452 -0.85 43.55 -9.03
N LEU A 453 -1.80 42.67 -9.25
CA LEU A 453 -2.23 42.24 -10.58
C LEU A 453 -2.92 43.40 -11.36
N ASP A 454 -3.83 44.14 -10.71
CA ASP A 454 -4.53 45.28 -11.32
C ASP A 454 -3.57 46.42 -11.63
N ILE A 455 -2.66 46.78 -10.74
CA ILE A 455 -1.63 47.80 -10.94
C ILE A 455 -0.70 47.43 -12.09
N ASN A 456 -0.25 46.20 -12.16
CA ASN A 456 0.70 45.74 -13.16
C ASN A 456 0.05 45.44 -14.52
N GLY A 457 -1.23 45.08 -14.55
CA GLY A 457 -2.01 44.98 -15.79
C GLY A 457 -2.10 46.32 -16.50
N HIS A 458 -2.15 47.43 -15.76
CA HIS A 458 -2.07 48.79 -16.29
C HIS A 458 -0.63 49.16 -16.72
N ALA A 459 0.39 48.86 -15.90
CA ALA A 459 1.79 49.14 -16.18
C ALA A 459 2.34 48.31 -17.35
N ALA A 460 1.90 47.05 -17.51
CA ALA A 460 2.24 46.21 -18.67
C ALA A 460 1.69 46.77 -19.98
N LYS A 461 0.52 47.40 -19.95
CA LYS A 461 -0.07 48.07 -21.14
C LYS A 461 0.60 49.41 -21.47
N THR A 462 1.26 50.03 -20.51
CA THR A 462 1.93 51.34 -20.68
C THR A 462 3.45 51.22 -20.89
N GLY A 463 4.04 50.05 -20.78
CA GLY A 463 5.48 49.84 -21.01
C GLY A 463 6.39 50.29 -19.86
N GLU A 464 5.87 50.61 -18.69
CA GLU A 464 6.60 51.21 -17.56
C GLU A 464 7.07 50.19 -16.48
N LEU A 465 7.14 48.90 -16.79
CA LEU A 465 7.57 47.84 -15.85
C LEU A 465 9.08 47.88 -15.60
N SER A 466 9.51 48.18 -14.39
CA SER A 466 10.87 47.90 -13.93
C SER A 466 11.09 46.42 -13.66
N ASP A 467 12.31 45.90 -13.85
CA ASP A 467 12.66 44.45 -13.68
C ASP A 467 12.35 43.89 -12.25
N THR A 468 12.39 44.75 -11.24
CA THR A 468 12.08 44.36 -9.86
C THR A 468 10.59 44.10 -9.62
N SER A 469 9.70 44.90 -10.19
CA SER A 469 8.23 44.73 -10.07
C SER A 469 7.73 43.46 -10.75
N GLY A 470 8.42 42.99 -11.81
CA GLY A 470 8.07 41.75 -12.51
C GLY A 470 8.35 40.45 -11.69
N SER A 471 9.24 40.50 -10.70
CA SER A 471 9.54 39.37 -9.84
C SER A 471 8.47 39.15 -8.77
N GLU A 472 8.05 40.20 -8.07
CA GLU A 472 7.01 40.13 -7.03
C GLU A 472 5.66 39.69 -7.59
N MET A 473 5.26 40.23 -8.74
CA MET A 473 4.02 39.87 -9.44
C MET A 473 3.92 38.37 -9.70
N ARG A 474 5.05 37.72 -10.01
CA ARG A 474 5.10 36.31 -10.37
C ARG A 474 4.75 35.35 -9.22
N HIS A 475 4.93 35.75 -7.99
CA HIS A 475 4.65 34.93 -6.80
C HIS A 475 3.18 35.00 -6.38
N TRP A 476 2.60 36.19 -6.46
CA TRP A 476 1.19 36.41 -6.11
C TRP A 476 0.22 35.77 -7.12
N ILE A 477 0.63 35.64 -8.39
CA ILE A 477 -0.14 34.89 -9.39
C ILE A 477 -0.39 33.44 -8.94
N VAL A 478 0.61 32.77 -8.36
CA VAL A 478 0.45 31.39 -7.86
C VAL A 478 -0.66 31.33 -6.81
N LEU A 479 -0.72 32.30 -5.91
CA LEU A 479 -1.73 32.35 -4.86
C LEU A 479 -3.14 32.58 -5.42
N GLU A 480 -3.31 33.54 -6.34
CA GLU A 480 -4.59 33.85 -6.97
C GLU A 480 -5.13 32.67 -7.78
N LEU A 481 -4.27 32.06 -8.61
CA LEU A 481 -4.64 30.87 -9.39
C LEU A 481 -5.02 29.68 -8.47
N PHE A 482 -4.28 29.50 -7.37
CA PHE A 482 -4.62 28.49 -6.37
C PHE A 482 -5.98 28.76 -5.71
N ALA A 483 -6.27 30.03 -5.34
CA ALA A 483 -7.53 30.42 -4.72
C ALA A 483 -8.73 30.22 -5.66
N LEU A 484 -8.58 30.61 -6.94
CA LEU A 484 -9.61 30.36 -7.97
C LEU A 484 -9.89 28.88 -8.17
N SER A 485 -8.82 28.07 -8.25
CA SER A 485 -8.93 26.60 -8.31
C SER A 485 -9.68 26.04 -7.09
N ALA A 486 -9.31 26.48 -5.89
CA ALA A 486 -9.94 26.03 -4.65
C ALA A 486 -11.42 26.43 -4.56
N ALA A 487 -11.78 27.60 -5.12
CA ALA A 487 -13.14 28.09 -5.18
C ALA A 487 -13.98 27.52 -6.33
N ALA A 488 -13.43 26.62 -7.14
CA ALA A 488 -14.05 26.10 -8.37
C ALA A 488 -14.43 27.18 -9.42
N ASP A 489 -13.78 28.35 -9.37
CA ASP A 489 -13.98 29.40 -10.39
C ASP A 489 -13.06 29.17 -11.59
N TYR A 490 -13.33 28.11 -12.32
CA TYR A 490 -12.52 27.70 -13.49
C TYR A 490 -12.60 28.67 -14.67
N ARG A 491 -13.70 29.45 -14.74
CA ARG A 491 -13.86 30.48 -15.79
C ARG A 491 -12.86 31.62 -15.58
N SER A 492 -12.79 32.17 -14.37
CA SER A 492 -11.81 33.21 -14.03
C SER A 492 -10.38 32.66 -14.10
N LEU A 493 -10.16 31.40 -13.63
CA LEU A 493 -8.88 30.72 -13.73
C LEU A 493 -8.40 30.65 -15.17
N GLY A 494 -9.26 30.21 -16.11
CA GLY A 494 -8.94 30.15 -17.55
C GLY A 494 -8.58 31.52 -18.12
N LYS A 495 -9.38 32.54 -17.82
CA LYS A 495 -9.14 33.90 -18.28
C LYS A 495 -7.79 34.47 -17.81
N TYR A 496 -7.44 34.27 -16.52
CA TYR A 496 -6.14 34.72 -16.01
C TYR A 496 -4.97 33.95 -16.63
N LEU A 497 -5.13 32.67 -16.88
CA LEU A 497 -4.12 31.85 -17.58
C LEU A 497 -3.91 32.34 -19.01
N ASP A 498 -4.98 32.65 -19.76
CA ASP A 498 -4.92 33.17 -21.13
C ASP A 498 -4.30 34.60 -21.20
N GLU A 499 -4.67 35.47 -20.27
CA GLU A 499 -4.10 36.79 -20.12
C GLU A 499 -2.60 36.71 -19.83
N PHE A 500 -2.19 35.81 -18.93
CA PHE A 500 -0.78 35.62 -18.60
C PHE A 500 0.04 35.10 -19.79
N GLU A 501 -0.50 34.14 -20.55
CA GLU A 501 0.13 33.63 -21.78
C GLU A 501 0.22 34.70 -22.89
N SER A 502 -0.78 35.58 -22.96
CA SER A 502 -0.83 36.62 -24.01
C SER A 502 0.13 37.79 -23.76
N LEU A 503 0.51 38.06 -22.51
CA LEU A 503 1.38 39.18 -22.14
C LEU A 503 2.83 39.03 -22.63
N ARG A 504 3.25 37.80 -23.03
CA ARG A 504 4.60 37.50 -23.52
C ARG A 504 4.61 36.48 -24.67
N PRO A 505 4.11 36.82 -25.84
CA PRO A 505 4.20 35.97 -27.02
C PRO A 505 5.66 35.79 -27.42
N GLY A 506 6.25 34.63 -27.18
CA GLY A 506 7.61 34.27 -27.58
C GLY A 506 8.66 34.22 -26.49
N GLU A 507 8.42 34.69 -25.26
CA GLU A 507 9.10 34.16 -24.09
C GLU A 507 8.45 32.83 -23.80
N ASP A 508 9.12 31.76 -24.20
CA ASP A 508 8.78 30.40 -23.75
C ASP A 508 8.52 30.46 -22.26
N LEU A 509 7.39 29.91 -21.78
CA LEU A 509 7.13 29.71 -20.35
C LEU A 509 8.32 29.04 -19.65
N SER A 510 9.28 28.54 -20.44
CA SER A 510 10.57 27.99 -20.07
C SER A 510 11.63 29.00 -19.60
N GLY A 511 11.48 30.28 -19.79
CA GLY A 511 12.35 31.29 -19.16
C GLY A 511 12.14 31.41 -17.65
N GLY A 512 11.23 30.62 -17.08
CA GLY A 512 10.96 30.45 -15.67
C GLY A 512 11.31 29.03 -15.18
N SER A 513 11.49 28.88 -13.87
CA SER A 513 11.67 27.60 -13.19
C SER A 513 10.71 26.51 -13.75
N PRO A 514 11.20 25.28 -14.05
CA PRO A 514 10.39 24.13 -14.47
C PRO A 514 9.14 23.93 -13.61
N ALA A 515 9.22 24.30 -12.42
CA ALA A 515 8.24 24.32 -11.39
C ALA A 515 7.04 25.23 -11.65
N ARG A 516 7.30 26.44 -12.00
CA ARG A 516 6.23 27.37 -12.35
C ARG A 516 5.49 26.88 -13.58
N ARG A 517 6.22 26.35 -14.59
CA ARG A 517 5.60 25.74 -15.76
C ARG A 517 4.72 24.55 -15.36
N ALA A 518 5.20 23.66 -14.50
CA ALA A 518 4.41 22.53 -13.99
C ALA A 518 3.14 22.99 -13.25
N PHE A 519 3.24 24.04 -12.42
CA PHE A 519 2.08 24.63 -11.74
C PHE A 519 1.06 25.20 -12.72
N MET A 520 1.50 25.98 -13.72
CA MET A 520 0.62 26.56 -14.72
C MET A 520 -0.09 25.48 -15.55
N LEU A 521 0.62 24.44 -15.96
CA LEU A 521 0.05 23.30 -16.67
C LEU A 521 -0.96 22.54 -15.79
N ALA A 522 -0.68 22.39 -14.49
CA ALA A 522 -1.62 21.77 -13.55
C ALA A 522 -2.92 22.60 -13.42
N MET A 523 -2.83 23.93 -13.37
CA MET A 523 -4.00 24.81 -13.38
C MET A 523 -4.75 24.75 -14.70
N ARG A 524 -4.04 24.74 -15.83
CA ARG A 524 -4.65 24.58 -17.17
C ARG A 524 -5.39 23.25 -17.31
N SER A 525 -4.86 22.18 -16.71
CA SER A 525 -5.53 20.86 -16.64
C SER A 525 -6.91 20.96 -15.97
N GLU A 526 -7.05 21.73 -14.89
CA GLU A 526 -8.35 21.91 -14.24
C GLU A 526 -9.34 22.68 -15.13
N VAL A 527 -8.88 23.71 -15.80
CA VAL A 527 -9.73 24.45 -16.74
C VAL A 527 -10.24 23.53 -17.86
N LEU A 528 -9.36 22.74 -18.47
CA LEU A 528 -9.77 21.78 -19.51
C LEU A 528 -10.76 20.74 -19.00
N ARG A 529 -10.51 20.23 -17.78
CA ARG A 529 -11.44 19.30 -17.14
C ARG A 529 -12.81 19.93 -16.92
N SER A 530 -12.85 21.20 -16.48
CA SER A 530 -14.10 21.95 -16.27
C SER A 530 -14.86 22.24 -17.57
N GLU A 531 -14.17 22.24 -18.70
CA GLU A 531 -14.74 22.39 -20.04
C GLU A 531 -15.27 21.06 -20.65
N GLY A 532 -15.17 19.95 -19.91
CA GLY A 532 -15.52 18.63 -20.43
C GLY A 532 -14.44 17.98 -21.31
N ARG A 533 -13.19 18.40 -21.16
CA ARG A 533 -12.02 17.91 -21.90
C ARG A 533 -11.02 17.13 -21.03
N PRO A 534 -11.46 16.07 -20.34
CA PRO A 534 -10.63 15.36 -19.37
C PRO A 534 -9.43 14.63 -19.99
N GLN A 535 -9.52 14.18 -21.26
CA GLN A 535 -8.38 13.56 -21.95
C GLN A 535 -7.27 14.57 -22.21
N SER A 536 -7.63 15.77 -22.70
CA SER A 536 -6.70 16.89 -22.88
C SER A 536 -6.11 17.32 -21.54
N ALA A 537 -6.91 17.37 -20.48
CA ALA A 537 -6.49 17.70 -19.13
C ALA A 537 -5.47 16.68 -18.57
N GLU A 538 -5.69 15.39 -18.77
CA GLU A 538 -4.76 14.33 -18.35
C GLU A 538 -3.40 14.46 -19.04
N ASN A 539 -3.39 14.71 -20.36
CA ASN A 539 -2.16 14.86 -21.14
C ASN A 539 -1.32 16.04 -20.64
N ILE A 540 -1.96 17.18 -20.35
CA ILE A 540 -1.28 18.37 -19.82
C ILE A 540 -0.78 18.13 -18.39
N ALA A 541 -1.56 17.47 -17.54
CA ALA A 541 -1.13 17.12 -16.20
C ALA A 541 0.03 16.10 -16.20
N ALA A 542 0.07 15.17 -17.16
CA ALA A 542 1.19 14.27 -17.37
C ALA A 542 2.47 15.01 -17.78
N GLU A 543 2.36 16.03 -18.66
CA GLU A 543 3.49 16.91 -19.02
C GLU A 543 4.00 17.65 -17.76
N ALA A 544 3.09 18.20 -16.95
CA ALA A 544 3.44 18.86 -15.69
C ALA A 544 4.18 17.91 -14.74
N HIS A 545 3.73 16.68 -14.64
CA HIS A 545 4.36 15.66 -13.79
C HIS A 545 5.76 15.29 -14.31
N ALA A 546 5.93 15.14 -15.61
CA ALA A 546 7.22 14.82 -16.21
C ALA A 546 8.26 15.91 -15.95
N LEU A 547 7.87 17.19 -15.96
CA LEU A 547 8.75 18.31 -15.62
C LEU A 547 9.27 18.23 -14.17
N LEU A 548 8.46 17.74 -13.23
CA LEU A 548 8.84 17.63 -11.83
C LEU A 548 9.72 16.40 -11.54
N THR A 549 9.65 15.37 -12.36
CA THR A 549 10.43 14.13 -12.20
C THR A 549 11.77 14.14 -12.93
N ALA A 550 11.91 14.93 -13.99
CA ALA A 550 13.09 14.97 -14.85
C ALA A 550 14.31 15.64 -14.19
N ASP A 551 14.08 16.53 -13.23
CA ASP A 551 15.15 17.33 -12.65
C ASP A 551 15.03 17.30 -11.12
N GLY A 552 16.03 16.89 -10.38
CA GLY A 552 16.04 16.94 -8.91
C GLY A 552 15.69 18.32 -8.32
N SER A 553 14.78 19.01 -8.98
CA SER A 553 14.42 20.40 -8.84
C SER A 553 13.87 20.75 -7.46
N GLU A 554 13.93 22.00 -7.13
CA GLU A 554 13.57 22.66 -5.88
C GLU A 554 12.12 22.43 -5.40
N LEU A 555 11.26 21.77 -6.21
CA LEU A 555 9.83 21.63 -5.97
C LEU A 555 9.38 20.20 -5.73
N PHE A 556 10.08 19.51 -4.93
CA PHE A 556 9.83 18.11 -4.55
C PHE A 556 8.41 17.80 -4.01
N PHE A 557 7.67 18.81 -3.64
CA PHE A 557 6.36 18.63 -3.00
C PHE A 557 5.17 18.79 -3.96
N PHE A 558 5.41 19.29 -5.14
CA PHE A 558 4.41 19.42 -6.19
C PHE A 558 4.00 18.10 -6.86
N PRO A 559 4.78 17.03 -6.86
CA PRO A 559 4.34 15.81 -7.51
C PRO A 559 2.96 15.35 -7.04
N GLU A 560 2.67 15.42 -5.76
CA GLU A 560 1.38 14.99 -5.20
C GLU A 560 0.25 15.94 -5.63
N PHE A 561 0.53 17.22 -5.68
CA PHE A 561 -0.40 18.25 -6.14
C PHE A 561 -0.76 18.07 -7.63
N VAL A 562 0.24 17.80 -8.47
CA VAL A 562 0.05 17.55 -9.90
C VAL A 562 -0.57 16.17 -10.13
N LEU A 563 -0.13 15.15 -9.40
CA LEU A 563 -0.67 13.79 -9.50
C LEU A 563 -2.16 13.76 -9.18
N HIS A 564 -2.62 14.52 -8.18
CA HIS A 564 -4.04 14.63 -7.85
C HIS A 564 -4.86 15.11 -9.07
N ARG A 565 -4.36 16.11 -9.80
CA ARG A 565 -5.02 16.62 -11.00
C ARG A 565 -4.98 15.63 -12.17
N GLN A 566 -3.85 14.98 -12.36
CA GLN A 566 -3.69 13.92 -13.34
C GLN A 566 -4.67 12.76 -13.10
N LEU A 567 -4.76 12.28 -11.86
CA LEU A 567 -5.70 11.24 -11.47
C LEU A 567 -7.15 11.68 -11.63
N GLY A 568 -7.48 12.91 -11.21
CA GLY A 568 -8.82 13.46 -11.38
C GLY A 568 -9.24 13.57 -12.85
N ALA A 569 -8.33 13.96 -13.73
CA ALA A 569 -8.57 14.02 -15.17
C ALA A 569 -8.72 12.61 -15.77
N ALA A 570 -7.84 11.67 -15.43
CA ALA A 570 -7.90 10.28 -15.88
C ALA A 570 -9.20 9.58 -15.43
N MET A 571 -9.63 9.79 -14.18
CA MET A 571 -10.92 9.29 -13.68
C MET A 571 -12.10 9.88 -14.44
N SER A 572 -12.09 11.18 -14.71
CA SER A 572 -13.14 11.85 -15.49
C SER A 572 -13.17 11.39 -16.95
N ALA A 573 -12.04 11.00 -17.51
CA ALA A 573 -11.93 10.43 -18.87
C ALA A 573 -12.34 8.94 -18.91
N GLY A 574 -12.39 8.24 -17.77
CA GLY A 574 -12.62 6.79 -17.68
C GLY A 574 -11.40 5.92 -17.97
N HIS A 575 -10.19 6.45 -17.74
CA HIS A 575 -8.92 5.75 -18.01
C HIS A 575 -8.43 4.98 -16.77
N TRP A 576 -9.19 3.98 -16.35
CA TRP A 576 -8.98 3.26 -15.08
C TRP A 576 -7.63 2.53 -14.99
N ILE A 577 -7.12 2.02 -16.11
CA ILE A 577 -5.79 1.35 -16.15
C ILE A 577 -4.70 2.38 -15.88
N ALA A 578 -4.80 3.56 -16.49
CA ALA A 578 -3.85 4.64 -16.25
C ALA A 578 -3.85 5.10 -14.78
N VAL A 579 -5.02 5.19 -14.15
CA VAL A 579 -5.14 5.52 -12.72
C VAL A 579 -4.36 4.52 -11.87
N GLU A 580 -4.53 3.21 -12.08
CA GLU A 580 -3.79 2.18 -11.33
C GLU A 580 -2.29 2.20 -11.65
N ASP A 581 -1.89 2.46 -12.88
CA ASP A 581 -0.49 2.60 -13.28
C ASP A 581 0.17 3.81 -12.58
N TYR A 582 -0.51 4.96 -12.54
CA TYR A 582 -0.02 6.16 -11.84
C TYR A 582 0.13 5.92 -10.34
N LEU A 583 -0.89 5.33 -9.70
CA LEU A 583 -0.84 5.00 -8.28
C LEU A 583 0.25 3.97 -7.97
N GLY A 584 0.39 2.93 -8.80
CA GLY A 584 1.42 1.91 -8.65
C GLY A 584 2.83 2.47 -8.85
N ALA A 585 3.04 3.38 -9.81
CA ALA A 585 4.31 4.06 -10.02
C ALA A 585 4.67 4.94 -8.82
N TYR A 586 3.73 5.76 -8.35
CA TYR A 586 3.92 6.61 -7.18
C TYR A 586 4.30 5.80 -5.93
N THR A 587 3.57 4.73 -5.65
CA THR A 587 3.77 3.87 -4.48
C THR A 587 5.16 3.23 -4.48
N ARG A 588 5.65 2.79 -5.66
CA ARG A 588 6.99 2.19 -5.79
C ARG A 588 8.11 3.22 -5.68
N GLN A 589 7.95 4.41 -6.26
CA GLN A 589 9.00 5.42 -6.34
C GLN A 589 9.10 6.28 -5.07
N ARG A 590 7.99 6.46 -4.35
CA ARG A 590 7.85 7.36 -3.21
C ARG A 590 7.34 6.67 -1.95
N SER A 591 7.90 5.50 -1.64
CA SER A 591 7.51 4.75 -0.43
C SER A 591 7.64 5.56 0.86
N HIS A 592 8.62 6.46 0.95
CA HIS A 592 8.79 7.36 2.11
C HIS A 592 7.64 8.37 2.27
N ALA A 593 7.03 8.80 1.17
CA ALA A 593 5.91 9.74 1.19
C ALA A 593 4.61 9.11 1.69
N LEU A 594 4.51 7.77 1.72
CA LEU A 594 3.29 7.07 2.13
C LEU A 594 2.92 7.27 3.61
N VAL A 595 3.87 7.69 4.45
CA VAL A 595 3.57 8.08 5.83
C VAL A 595 2.66 9.33 5.85
N THR A 596 2.91 10.27 4.95
CA THR A 596 2.10 11.51 4.80
C THR A 596 0.91 11.30 3.87
N PHE A 597 1.11 10.70 2.71
CA PHE A 597 0.13 10.59 1.62
C PHE A 597 -0.53 9.21 1.51
N GLY A 598 -0.35 8.33 2.49
CA GLY A 598 -0.95 6.99 2.44
C GLY A 598 -2.48 7.03 2.42
N GLY A 599 -3.09 7.89 3.23
CA GLY A 599 -4.54 8.13 3.22
C GLY A 599 -5.03 8.70 1.88
N THR A 600 -4.28 9.64 1.32
CA THR A 600 -4.52 10.24 0.00
C THR A 600 -4.52 9.19 -1.12
N VAL A 601 -3.50 8.31 -1.16
CA VAL A 601 -3.41 7.22 -2.16
C VAL A 601 -4.60 6.27 -2.05
N GLN A 602 -4.99 5.91 -0.84
CA GLN A 602 -6.16 5.06 -0.60
C GLN A 602 -7.46 5.74 -1.00
N SER A 603 -7.60 7.04 -0.73
CA SER A 603 -8.74 7.84 -1.17
C SER A 603 -8.88 7.81 -2.70
N TRP A 604 -7.81 8.10 -3.43
CA TRP A 604 -7.81 8.06 -4.89
C TRP A 604 -8.21 6.69 -5.43
N ARG A 605 -7.65 5.61 -4.87
CA ARG A 605 -8.00 4.24 -5.28
C ARG A 605 -9.46 3.93 -4.97
N GLY A 606 -9.92 4.28 -3.78
CA GLY A 606 -11.31 4.08 -3.38
C GLY A 606 -12.30 4.86 -4.25
N LEU A 607 -12.00 6.11 -4.59
CA LEU A 607 -12.81 6.94 -5.50
C LEU A 607 -12.85 6.34 -6.92
N SER A 608 -11.71 5.89 -7.45
CA SER A 608 -11.65 5.21 -8.75
C SER A 608 -12.53 3.97 -8.78
N LEU A 609 -12.49 3.15 -7.73
CA LEU A 609 -13.31 1.95 -7.61
C LEU A 609 -14.80 2.29 -7.44
N LEU A 610 -15.11 3.35 -6.70
CA LEU A 610 -16.49 3.83 -6.51
C LEU A 610 -17.12 4.26 -7.85
N LEU A 611 -16.39 5.03 -8.64
CA LEU A 611 -16.83 5.48 -9.97
C LEU A 611 -16.99 4.33 -10.99
N ARG A 612 -16.40 3.17 -10.69
CA ARG A 612 -16.56 1.91 -11.44
C ARG A 612 -17.65 0.99 -10.86
N ASP A 613 -18.45 1.49 -9.93
CA ASP A 613 -19.53 0.73 -9.25
C ASP A 613 -19.05 -0.57 -8.54
N THR A 614 -17.76 -0.60 -8.11
CA THR A 614 -17.20 -1.70 -7.32
C THR A 614 -17.24 -1.36 -5.83
N LEU A 615 -18.47 -1.27 -5.28
CA LEU A 615 -18.77 -0.64 -3.99
C LEU A 615 -18.10 -1.29 -2.79
N ASP A 616 -18.12 -2.64 -2.70
CA ASP A 616 -17.52 -3.38 -1.57
C ASP A 616 -16.01 -3.16 -1.52
N THR A 617 -15.35 -3.26 -2.69
CA THR A 617 -13.92 -3.03 -2.80
C THR A 617 -13.56 -1.56 -2.55
N ALA A 618 -14.39 -0.62 -3.05
CA ALA A 618 -14.20 0.81 -2.78
C ALA A 618 -14.24 1.10 -1.28
N GLY A 619 -15.23 0.54 -0.55
CA GLY A 619 -15.35 0.68 0.90
C GLY A 619 -14.12 0.21 1.67
N ALA A 620 -13.49 -0.88 1.22
CA ALA A 620 -12.27 -1.42 1.83
C ALA A 620 -11.06 -0.45 1.76
N TYR A 621 -11.02 0.45 0.77
CA TYR A 621 -10.01 1.51 0.66
C TYR A 621 -10.47 2.83 1.28
N LEU A 622 -11.74 3.21 1.11
CA LEU A 622 -12.26 4.50 1.58
C LEU A 622 -12.32 4.59 3.10
N LEU A 623 -12.74 3.53 3.80
CA LEU A 623 -12.82 3.55 5.27
C LEU A 623 -11.46 3.75 5.93
N PRO A 624 -10.39 3.02 5.56
CA PRO A 624 -9.05 3.30 6.05
C PRO A 624 -8.53 4.69 5.66
N ALA A 625 -8.88 5.16 4.45
CA ALA A 625 -8.51 6.50 4.00
C ALA A 625 -9.12 7.59 4.88
N VAL A 626 -10.42 7.48 5.25
CA VAL A 626 -11.08 8.42 6.16
C VAL A 626 -10.32 8.54 7.47
N GLU A 627 -9.97 7.42 8.12
CA GLU A 627 -9.27 7.45 9.39
C GLU A 627 -7.84 8.01 9.26
N ALA A 628 -7.14 7.73 8.16
CA ALA A 628 -5.82 8.27 7.90
C ALA A 628 -5.86 9.78 7.61
N LEU A 629 -6.84 10.25 6.82
CA LEU A 629 -7.01 11.67 6.48
C LEU A 629 -7.50 12.51 7.67
N ARG A 630 -8.16 11.92 8.66
CA ARG A 630 -8.46 12.61 9.94
C ARG A 630 -7.18 12.99 10.70
N GLU A 631 -6.11 12.22 10.55
CA GLU A 631 -4.81 12.50 11.17
C GLU A 631 -3.97 13.48 10.35
N ASN A 632 -3.97 13.29 9.03
CA ASN A 632 -3.18 14.12 8.12
C ASN A 632 -3.83 14.17 6.74
N ASP A 633 -4.36 15.33 6.37
CA ASP A 633 -5.03 15.59 5.10
C ASP A 633 -4.33 16.69 4.30
N PRO A 634 -3.16 16.39 3.71
CA PRO A 634 -2.33 17.40 3.04
C PRO A 634 -2.98 18.01 1.79
N LEU A 635 -3.94 17.33 1.16
CA LEU A 635 -4.61 17.81 -0.06
C LEU A 635 -6.06 18.22 0.16
N GLY A 636 -6.61 18.04 1.37
CA GLY A 636 -8.01 18.39 1.69
C GLY A 636 -9.02 17.40 1.11
N LEU A 637 -8.68 16.10 1.07
CA LEU A 637 -9.51 15.04 0.50
C LEU A 637 -10.47 14.38 1.52
N LEU A 638 -10.36 14.69 2.80
CA LEU A 638 -11.23 14.11 3.83
C LEU A 638 -12.72 14.26 3.50
N PRO A 639 -13.24 15.44 3.08
CA PRO A 639 -14.65 15.59 2.78
C PRO A 639 -15.14 14.66 1.67
N VAL A 640 -14.46 14.62 0.53
CA VAL A 640 -14.86 13.77 -0.60
C VAL A 640 -14.73 12.29 -0.26
N THR A 641 -13.68 11.92 0.49
CA THR A 641 -13.46 10.53 0.93
C THR A 641 -14.55 10.08 1.89
N LEU A 642 -14.94 10.95 2.82
CA LEU A 642 -16.00 10.70 3.80
C LEU A 642 -17.36 10.54 3.12
N ALA A 643 -17.70 11.44 2.19
CA ALA A 643 -18.93 11.35 1.41
C ALA A 643 -18.98 10.09 0.53
N ALA A 644 -17.87 9.77 -0.13
CA ALA A 644 -17.74 8.56 -0.94
C ALA A 644 -17.84 7.27 -0.11
N ALA A 645 -17.21 7.22 1.07
CA ALA A 645 -17.34 6.10 2.01
C ALA A 645 -18.77 5.95 2.52
N THR A 646 -19.45 7.07 2.79
CA THR A 646 -20.88 7.11 3.17
C THR A 646 -21.74 6.50 2.08
N TYR A 647 -21.52 6.90 0.83
CA TYR A 647 -22.26 6.38 -0.33
C TYR A 647 -22.03 4.89 -0.54
N ALA A 648 -20.78 4.44 -0.47
CA ALA A 648 -20.45 3.02 -0.55
C ALA A 648 -21.14 2.20 0.55
N ALA A 649 -21.08 2.64 1.81
CA ALA A 649 -21.73 1.97 2.94
C ALA A 649 -23.27 1.96 2.81
N ALA A 650 -23.89 3.06 2.37
CA ALA A 650 -25.33 3.14 2.15
C ALA A 650 -25.78 2.17 1.06
N ARG A 651 -25.05 2.09 -0.05
CA ARG A 651 -25.34 1.22 -1.21
C ARG A 651 -25.13 -0.27 -0.92
N THR A 652 -24.17 -0.61 -0.05
CA THR A 652 -23.93 -2.01 0.40
C THR A 652 -24.84 -2.43 1.56
N GLY A 653 -25.68 -1.52 2.07
CA GLY A 653 -26.69 -1.79 3.08
C GLY A 653 -26.21 -1.65 4.53
N ASP A 654 -24.98 -1.21 4.77
CA ASP A 654 -24.51 -0.86 6.11
C ASP A 654 -25.02 0.54 6.51
N THR A 655 -26.32 0.58 6.79
CA THR A 655 -27.02 1.83 7.14
C THR A 655 -26.55 2.46 8.44
N VAL A 656 -26.00 1.65 9.36
CA VAL A 656 -25.49 2.15 10.66
C VAL A 656 -24.20 2.93 10.41
N GLN A 657 -23.27 2.36 9.68
CA GLN A 657 -22.02 3.02 9.32
C GLN A 657 -22.27 4.24 8.42
N ALA A 658 -23.13 4.10 7.42
CA ALA A 658 -23.46 5.19 6.51
C ALA A 658 -24.03 6.41 7.27
N ARG A 659 -24.96 6.22 8.22
CA ARG A 659 -25.49 7.31 9.05
C ARG A 659 -24.44 7.98 9.92
N ARG A 660 -23.53 7.20 10.49
CA ARG A 660 -22.41 7.74 11.28
C ARG A 660 -21.49 8.61 10.43
N LEU A 661 -21.06 8.08 9.27
CA LEU A 661 -20.18 8.79 8.35
C LEU A 661 -20.83 10.05 7.78
N LEU A 662 -22.13 10.01 7.48
CA LEU A 662 -22.91 11.17 7.03
C LEU A 662 -22.96 12.25 8.12
N GLN A 663 -23.19 11.86 9.36
CA GLN A 663 -23.15 12.79 10.49
C GLN A 663 -21.75 13.41 10.65
N ASP A 664 -20.68 12.62 10.51
CA ASP A 664 -19.31 13.13 10.54
C ASP A 664 -19.06 14.13 9.40
N PHE A 665 -19.62 13.88 8.20
CA PHE A 665 -19.55 14.82 7.07
C PHE A 665 -20.28 16.14 7.36
N ASP A 666 -21.47 16.07 7.95
CA ASP A 666 -22.29 17.27 8.30
C ASP A 666 -21.61 18.16 9.37
N TYR A 667 -20.67 17.61 10.15
CA TYR A 667 -19.87 18.37 11.11
C TYR A 667 -18.64 19.05 10.50
N LEU A 668 -18.30 18.78 9.23
CA LEU A 668 -17.19 19.46 8.59
C LEU A 668 -17.53 20.93 8.30
N GLU A 669 -16.60 21.82 8.60
CA GLU A 669 -16.75 23.26 8.34
C GLU A 669 -16.80 23.58 6.85
N THR A 670 -16.11 22.78 6.02
CA THR A 670 -16.06 22.95 4.57
C THR A 670 -16.28 21.63 3.84
N PRO A 671 -17.00 21.62 2.71
CA PRO A 671 -17.22 20.39 1.91
C PRO A 671 -16.02 19.98 1.07
N GLY A 672 -14.87 20.63 1.18
CA GLY A 672 -13.69 20.42 0.35
C GLY A 672 -13.40 21.60 -0.59
N ARG A 673 -12.64 21.36 -1.66
CA ARG A 673 -12.21 22.40 -2.61
C ARG A 673 -12.36 21.91 -4.06
N GLY A 674 -12.63 22.86 -4.96
CA GLY A 674 -12.70 22.59 -6.38
C GLY A 674 -13.62 21.40 -6.71
N PHE A 675 -13.17 20.52 -7.57
CA PHE A 675 -13.91 19.31 -7.96
C PHE A 675 -14.17 18.35 -6.81
N ASP A 676 -13.31 18.30 -5.79
CA ASP A 676 -13.51 17.42 -4.65
C ASP A 676 -14.72 17.86 -3.80
N ALA A 677 -14.96 19.17 -3.69
CA ALA A 677 -16.14 19.72 -3.04
C ALA A 677 -17.43 19.37 -3.79
N GLU A 678 -17.41 19.44 -5.12
CA GLU A 678 -18.55 19.03 -5.96
C GLU A 678 -18.88 17.55 -5.74
N TYR A 679 -17.88 16.69 -5.84
CA TYR A 679 -18.03 15.24 -5.65
C TYR A 679 -18.49 14.90 -4.24
N ALA A 680 -17.97 15.58 -3.22
CA ALA A 680 -18.40 15.41 -1.84
C ALA A 680 -19.89 15.70 -1.66
N ARG A 681 -20.39 16.81 -2.22
CA ARG A 681 -21.81 17.18 -2.18
C ARG A 681 -22.68 16.16 -2.94
N ILE A 682 -22.23 15.71 -4.11
CA ILE A 682 -22.96 14.72 -4.93
C ILE A 682 -23.12 13.41 -4.17
N PHE A 683 -22.01 12.85 -3.63
CA PHE A 683 -22.06 11.58 -2.90
C PHE A 683 -22.81 11.69 -1.57
N SER A 684 -22.73 12.84 -0.86
CA SER A 684 -23.49 13.07 0.36
C SER A 684 -25.00 13.14 0.08
N ALA A 685 -25.41 13.87 -0.97
CA ALA A 685 -26.81 13.95 -1.37
C ALA A 685 -27.36 12.57 -1.81
N ALA A 686 -26.59 11.84 -2.60
CA ALA A 686 -26.93 10.47 -3.02
C ALA A 686 -27.08 9.51 -1.82
N SER A 687 -26.15 9.63 -0.84
CA SER A 687 -26.23 8.86 0.41
C SER A 687 -27.50 9.15 1.19
N THR A 688 -27.87 10.42 1.28
CA THR A 688 -29.10 10.86 1.96
C THR A 688 -30.33 10.25 1.31
N ASP A 689 -30.40 10.22 -0.02
CA ASP A 689 -31.52 9.63 -0.76
C ASP A 689 -31.58 8.10 -0.56
N VAL A 690 -30.44 7.41 -0.59
CA VAL A 690 -30.37 5.95 -0.32
C VAL A 690 -30.82 5.64 1.11
N LEU A 691 -30.39 6.43 2.11
CA LEU A 691 -30.73 6.20 3.52
C LEU A 691 -32.17 6.54 3.88
N ARG A 692 -32.83 7.43 3.12
CA ARG A 692 -34.25 7.72 3.30
C ARG A 692 -35.15 6.53 2.91
N GLY A 693 -34.72 5.75 1.95
CA GLY A 693 -35.44 4.56 1.46
C GLY A 693 -36.88 4.92 1.08
N GLY A 694 -37.26 4.85 -0.17
CA GLY A 694 -38.66 5.12 -0.54
C GLY A 694 -38.84 5.27 -2.04
N ASP A 695 -40.10 5.19 -2.48
CA ASP A 695 -40.51 5.27 -3.90
C ASP A 695 -40.32 6.66 -4.55
N GLY A 696 -39.73 7.62 -3.79
CA GLY A 696 -39.62 9.02 -4.23
C GLY A 696 -38.46 9.35 -5.14
N GLY A 697 -37.53 8.40 -5.39
CA GLY A 697 -36.33 8.61 -6.21
C GLY A 697 -35.28 9.53 -5.54
N PRO A 698 -34.18 9.88 -6.26
CA PRO A 698 -33.05 10.64 -5.71
C PRO A 698 -33.33 12.17 -5.71
N ILE A 699 -34.25 12.60 -4.86
CA ILE A 699 -34.74 13.98 -4.81
C ILE A 699 -33.64 14.96 -4.39
N THR A 700 -32.86 14.61 -3.36
CA THR A 700 -31.79 15.47 -2.83
C THR A 700 -30.66 15.61 -3.83
N LEU A 701 -30.30 14.51 -4.50
CA LEU A 701 -29.27 14.48 -5.52
C LEU A 701 -29.67 15.34 -6.74
N LEU A 702 -30.88 15.17 -7.24
CA LEU A 702 -31.34 15.91 -8.41
C LEU A 702 -31.57 17.41 -8.15
N ALA A 703 -31.86 17.80 -6.91
CA ALA A 703 -31.95 19.20 -6.53
C ALA A 703 -30.60 19.96 -6.69
N LEU A 704 -29.48 19.25 -6.70
CA LEU A 704 -28.16 19.85 -6.94
C LEU A 704 -28.00 20.40 -8.36
N LEU A 705 -28.80 19.93 -9.33
CA LEU A 705 -28.79 20.46 -10.71
C LEU A 705 -29.17 21.93 -10.79
N ASP A 706 -29.93 22.42 -9.81
CA ASP A 706 -30.37 23.83 -9.69
C ASP A 706 -29.37 24.69 -8.93
N ASP A 707 -28.29 24.08 -8.37
CA ASP A 707 -27.27 24.80 -7.58
C ASP A 707 -25.99 25.07 -8.43
N PRO A 708 -25.79 26.31 -8.90
CA PRO A 708 -24.61 26.64 -9.71
C PRO A 708 -23.27 26.46 -8.97
N SER A 709 -23.29 26.40 -7.66
CA SER A 709 -22.07 26.20 -6.85
C SER A 709 -21.63 24.72 -6.82
N VAL A 710 -22.51 23.81 -7.27
CA VAL A 710 -22.21 22.38 -7.37
C VAL A 710 -22.01 21.98 -8.83
N VAL A 711 -22.81 22.53 -9.73
CA VAL A 711 -22.71 22.23 -11.18
C VAL A 711 -21.84 23.29 -11.85
N SER A 712 -20.55 23.31 -11.52
CA SER A 712 -19.59 24.21 -12.15
C SER A 712 -19.03 23.67 -13.46
N SER A 713 -19.26 22.38 -13.75
CA SER A 713 -18.71 21.70 -14.93
C SER A 713 -19.67 20.67 -15.53
N PRO A 714 -19.57 20.41 -16.87
CA PRO A 714 -20.30 19.31 -17.50
C PRO A 714 -20.04 17.95 -16.85
N GLY A 715 -18.83 17.74 -16.29
CA GLY A 715 -18.47 16.50 -15.60
C GLY A 715 -19.24 16.31 -14.28
N ALA A 716 -19.45 17.37 -13.51
CA ALA A 716 -20.25 17.30 -12.29
C ALA A 716 -21.73 17.02 -12.58
N GLU A 717 -22.29 17.72 -13.59
CA GLU A 717 -23.67 17.47 -14.05
C GLU A 717 -23.86 16.02 -14.51
N LEU A 718 -22.91 15.52 -15.33
CA LEU A 718 -22.93 14.11 -15.80
C LEU A 718 -22.84 13.14 -14.63
N LEU A 719 -22.04 13.41 -13.61
CA LEU A 719 -21.92 12.55 -12.42
C LEU A 719 -23.25 12.48 -11.65
N ILE A 720 -23.97 13.60 -11.49
CA ILE A 720 -25.30 13.61 -10.85
C ILE A 720 -26.25 12.69 -11.62
N HIS A 721 -26.30 12.82 -12.95
CA HIS A 721 -27.18 11.97 -13.79
C HIS A 721 -26.74 10.50 -13.75
N ALA A 722 -25.45 10.22 -13.73
CA ALA A 722 -24.90 8.88 -13.64
C ALA A 722 -25.29 8.19 -12.33
N VAL A 723 -25.07 8.85 -11.20
CA VAL A 723 -25.45 8.35 -9.88
C VAL A 723 -26.95 8.20 -9.74
N ALA A 724 -27.75 9.13 -10.28
CA ALA A 724 -29.20 9.01 -10.31
C ALA A 724 -29.68 7.78 -11.12
N ALA A 725 -29.05 7.50 -12.27
CA ALA A 725 -29.34 6.32 -13.08
C ALA A 725 -28.97 5.01 -12.35
N GLU A 726 -27.85 5.00 -11.62
CA GLU A 726 -27.46 3.86 -10.77
C GLU A 726 -28.47 3.61 -9.65
N LEU A 727 -29.13 4.67 -9.15
CA LEU A 727 -30.21 4.57 -8.17
C LEU A 727 -31.58 4.22 -8.80
N GLY A 728 -31.60 3.91 -10.09
CA GLY A 728 -32.81 3.47 -10.81
C GLY A 728 -33.73 4.61 -11.27
N HIS A 729 -33.23 5.86 -11.24
CA HIS A 729 -34.01 6.99 -11.73
C HIS A 729 -33.96 7.08 -13.25
N HIS A 730 -35.12 7.22 -13.90
CA HIS A 730 -35.24 7.50 -15.32
C HIS A 730 -35.01 9.00 -15.55
N GLY A 731 -33.76 9.36 -15.91
CA GLY A 731 -33.32 10.72 -16.05
C GLY A 731 -33.71 11.42 -17.33
N ASP A 732 -33.30 12.67 -17.49
CA ASP A 732 -33.38 13.40 -18.74
C ASP A 732 -32.31 12.89 -19.74
N TYR A 733 -32.65 11.85 -20.48
CA TYR A 733 -31.74 11.25 -21.47
C TYR A 733 -31.36 12.23 -22.59
N SER A 734 -32.26 13.18 -22.94
CA SER A 734 -31.94 14.22 -23.93
C SER A 734 -30.85 15.14 -23.40
N ARG A 735 -30.92 15.50 -22.12
CA ARG A 735 -29.89 16.32 -21.47
C ARG A 735 -28.56 15.60 -21.40
N ILE A 736 -28.56 14.32 -20.99
CA ILE A 736 -27.34 13.51 -20.95
C ILE A 736 -26.71 13.40 -22.34
N ALA A 737 -27.51 13.15 -23.39
CA ALA A 737 -27.00 13.06 -24.75
C ALA A 737 -26.38 14.37 -25.22
N SER A 738 -27.04 15.51 -25.01
CA SER A 738 -26.54 16.83 -25.39
C SER A 738 -25.28 17.23 -24.61
N LEU A 739 -25.22 16.89 -23.31
CA LEU A 739 -24.11 17.16 -22.44
C LEU A 739 -22.84 16.40 -22.89
N THR A 740 -23.00 15.13 -23.23
CA THR A 740 -21.90 14.23 -23.57
C THR A 740 -21.44 14.31 -25.03
N GLU A 741 -22.17 15.00 -25.91
CA GLU A 741 -21.87 15.11 -27.34
C GLU A 741 -20.47 15.68 -27.62
N ASN A 742 -20.05 16.66 -26.80
CA ASN A 742 -18.77 17.36 -26.97
C ASN A 742 -17.76 17.05 -25.84
N MET A 743 -18.10 16.13 -24.94
CA MET A 743 -17.18 15.72 -23.86
C MET A 743 -16.19 14.66 -24.36
N GLU A 744 -14.95 14.79 -23.90
CA GLU A 744 -13.88 13.82 -24.15
C GLU A 744 -13.95 12.63 -23.19
N GLY A 745 -13.37 11.51 -23.62
CA GLY A 745 -13.13 10.34 -22.79
C GLY A 745 -14.15 9.20 -22.96
N SER A 746 -13.72 8.00 -22.59
CA SER A 746 -14.51 6.77 -22.72
C SER A 746 -15.73 6.76 -21.80
N TRP A 747 -15.63 7.42 -20.63
CA TRP A 747 -16.72 7.51 -19.66
C TRP A 747 -17.89 8.34 -20.20
N ALA A 748 -17.62 9.54 -20.74
CA ALA A 748 -18.62 10.38 -21.38
C ALA A 748 -19.24 9.68 -22.60
N GLY A 749 -18.42 9.02 -23.43
CA GLY A 749 -18.89 8.25 -24.59
C GLY A 749 -19.81 7.09 -24.21
N ALA A 750 -19.56 6.42 -23.09
CA ALA A 750 -20.45 5.37 -22.57
C ALA A 750 -21.80 5.92 -22.14
N TRP A 751 -21.82 7.04 -21.41
CA TRP A 751 -23.07 7.71 -21.00
C TRP A 751 -23.83 8.31 -22.18
N HIS A 752 -23.14 8.76 -23.22
CA HIS A 752 -23.76 9.18 -24.47
C HIS A 752 -24.54 8.03 -25.13
N LYS A 753 -23.92 6.85 -25.27
CA LYS A 753 -24.57 5.67 -25.81
C LYS A 753 -25.71 5.16 -24.91
N PHE A 754 -25.53 5.24 -23.58
CA PHE A 754 -26.58 4.95 -22.62
C PHE A 754 -27.83 5.81 -22.86
N ALA A 755 -27.67 7.12 -22.99
CA ALA A 755 -28.75 8.06 -23.24
C ALA A 755 -29.41 7.81 -24.63
N ALA A 756 -28.60 7.62 -25.68
CA ALA A 756 -29.08 7.33 -27.04
C ALA A 756 -29.91 6.06 -27.08
N ALA A 757 -29.51 4.99 -26.36
CA ALA A 757 -30.28 3.74 -26.29
C ALA A 757 -31.65 3.93 -25.65
N HIS A 758 -31.75 4.75 -24.60
CA HIS A 758 -33.01 5.04 -23.93
C HIS A 758 -33.94 5.94 -24.78
N LEU A 759 -33.35 6.85 -25.57
CA LEU A 759 -34.12 7.69 -26.52
C LEU A 759 -34.63 6.94 -27.70
N SER A 760 -33.82 6.06 -28.29
CA SER A 760 -34.22 5.25 -29.48
C SER A 760 -35.14 4.11 -29.11
N GLY A 761 -34.94 3.50 -27.95
CA GLY A 761 -35.71 2.36 -27.46
C GLY A 761 -35.41 1.04 -28.18
N THR A 762 -34.46 0.98 -29.15
CA THR A 762 -34.23 -0.23 -29.95
C THR A 762 -33.37 -1.25 -29.20
N ALA A 763 -33.62 -2.53 -29.40
CA ALA A 763 -32.85 -3.60 -28.77
C ALA A 763 -31.37 -3.58 -29.17
N ALA A 764 -31.04 -3.14 -30.37
CA ALA A 764 -29.68 -3.05 -30.89
C ALA A 764 -28.90 -1.96 -30.15
N ASP A 765 -29.52 -0.80 -29.95
CA ASP A 765 -28.85 0.32 -29.25
C ASP A 765 -28.64 -0.01 -27.78
N TYR A 766 -29.57 -0.74 -27.12
CA TYR A 766 -29.36 -1.23 -25.75
C TYR A 766 -28.20 -2.22 -25.65
N LEU A 767 -28.01 -3.07 -26.63
CA LEU A 767 -26.89 -4.02 -26.67
C LEU A 767 -25.57 -3.28 -26.86
N GLU A 768 -25.49 -2.35 -27.83
CA GLU A 768 -24.32 -1.53 -28.10
C GLU A 768 -23.94 -0.64 -26.90
N ALA A 769 -24.94 0.01 -26.28
CA ALA A 769 -24.73 0.79 -25.09
C ALA A 769 -24.23 -0.07 -23.92
N GLY A 770 -24.77 -1.29 -23.76
CA GLY A 770 -24.28 -2.24 -22.75
C GLY A 770 -22.81 -2.58 -22.93
N GLU A 771 -22.36 -2.80 -24.17
CA GLU A 771 -20.95 -3.07 -24.47
C GLU A 771 -20.06 -1.86 -24.16
N ALA A 772 -20.46 -0.66 -24.53
CA ALA A 772 -19.70 0.56 -24.25
C ALA A 772 -19.60 0.86 -22.76
N VAL A 773 -20.71 0.72 -22.04
CA VAL A 773 -20.78 0.94 -20.59
C VAL A 773 -19.99 -0.12 -19.81
N HIS A 774 -20.02 -1.39 -20.28
CA HIS A 774 -19.18 -2.45 -19.73
C HIS A 774 -17.69 -2.18 -19.94
N ALA A 775 -17.30 -1.77 -21.15
CA ALA A 775 -15.92 -1.38 -21.46
C ALA A 775 -15.44 -0.19 -20.63
N ALA A 776 -16.35 0.71 -20.25
CA ALA A 776 -16.07 1.82 -19.31
C ALA A 776 -16.02 1.38 -17.83
N GLY A 777 -16.17 0.09 -17.52
CA GLY A 777 -16.09 -0.47 -16.18
C GLY A 777 -17.35 -0.35 -15.33
N LEU A 778 -18.48 0.12 -15.89
CA LEU A 778 -19.76 0.30 -15.19
C LEU A 778 -20.61 -0.98 -15.28
N ILE A 779 -20.15 -2.04 -14.63
CA ILE A 779 -20.64 -3.42 -14.81
C ILE A 779 -22.12 -3.55 -14.48
N ARG A 780 -22.59 -2.89 -13.42
CA ARG A 780 -24.00 -2.96 -12.99
C ARG A 780 -24.96 -2.26 -13.94
N VAL A 781 -24.56 -1.11 -14.47
CA VAL A 781 -25.33 -0.38 -15.50
C VAL A 781 -25.36 -1.18 -16.81
N ALA A 782 -24.23 -1.72 -17.23
CA ALA A 782 -24.12 -2.60 -18.41
C ALA A 782 -25.03 -3.83 -18.28
N ARG A 783 -25.04 -4.48 -17.14
CA ARG A 783 -25.92 -5.60 -16.83
C ARG A 783 -27.40 -5.25 -17.05
N ASN A 784 -27.84 -4.07 -16.61
CA ASN A 784 -29.22 -3.62 -16.78
C ASN A 784 -29.54 -3.33 -18.25
N LEU A 785 -28.62 -2.75 -19.01
CA LEU A 785 -28.75 -2.54 -20.45
C LEU A 785 -28.86 -3.87 -21.23
N PHE A 786 -28.02 -4.85 -20.90
CA PHE A 786 -28.07 -6.19 -21.50
C PHE A 786 -29.38 -6.92 -21.15
N ALA A 787 -29.89 -6.75 -19.92
CA ALA A 787 -31.18 -7.29 -19.54
C ALA A 787 -32.33 -6.67 -20.39
N ALA A 788 -32.30 -5.33 -20.54
CA ALA A 788 -33.25 -4.61 -21.36
C ALA A 788 -33.17 -4.98 -22.86
N ALA A 789 -31.95 -5.20 -23.38
CA ALA A 789 -31.73 -5.68 -24.75
C ALA A 789 -32.32 -7.10 -24.95
N ALA A 790 -32.04 -8.02 -24.01
CA ALA A 790 -32.52 -9.39 -24.06
C ALA A 790 -34.06 -9.48 -24.09
N ASP A 791 -34.71 -8.67 -23.25
CA ASP A 791 -36.15 -8.58 -23.14
C ASP A 791 -36.78 -8.06 -24.47
N ARG A 792 -36.22 -6.98 -25.04
CA ARG A 792 -36.69 -6.40 -26.32
C ARG A 792 -36.48 -7.34 -27.50
N TYR A 793 -35.33 -8.01 -27.59
CA TYR A 793 -35.13 -9.04 -28.62
C TYR A 793 -36.05 -10.22 -28.42
N GLY A 794 -36.35 -10.61 -27.17
CA GLY A 794 -37.30 -11.66 -26.85
C GLY A 794 -38.74 -11.33 -27.32
N THR A 795 -39.20 -10.11 -27.06
CA THR A 795 -40.52 -9.63 -27.51
C THR A 795 -40.60 -9.46 -29.02
N ALA A 796 -39.51 -9.12 -29.69
CA ALA A 796 -39.41 -9.03 -31.14
C ALA A 796 -39.26 -10.41 -31.81
N GLY A 797 -39.11 -11.49 -31.04
CA GLY A 797 -38.97 -12.86 -31.56
C GLY A 797 -37.56 -13.23 -32.04
N ASP A 798 -36.57 -12.34 -31.89
CA ASP A 798 -35.17 -12.59 -32.23
C ASP A 798 -34.48 -13.38 -31.11
N ARG A 799 -34.74 -14.67 -31.05
CA ARG A 799 -34.19 -15.59 -30.04
C ARG A 799 -32.66 -15.68 -29.99
N PRO A 800 -31.93 -15.68 -31.15
CA PRO A 800 -30.47 -15.70 -31.12
C PRO A 800 -29.86 -14.50 -30.39
N ARG A 801 -30.27 -13.27 -30.76
CA ARG A 801 -29.76 -12.04 -30.12
C ARG A 801 -30.24 -11.86 -28.68
N SER A 802 -31.44 -12.32 -28.35
CA SER A 802 -31.94 -12.36 -26.97
C SER A 802 -31.05 -13.25 -26.09
N ARG A 803 -30.59 -14.41 -26.59
CA ARG A 803 -29.64 -15.28 -25.86
C ARG A 803 -28.26 -14.67 -25.74
N GLU A 804 -27.79 -13.97 -26.77
CA GLU A 804 -26.52 -13.26 -26.75
C GLU A 804 -26.52 -12.17 -25.66
N ALA A 805 -27.52 -11.31 -25.64
CA ALA A 805 -27.67 -10.28 -24.63
C ALA A 805 -27.83 -10.86 -23.20
N ALA A 806 -28.56 -11.96 -23.05
CA ALA A 806 -28.69 -12.66 -21.78
C ALA A 806 -27.34 -13.26 -21.31
N ALA A 807 -26.54 -13.80 -22.23
CA ALA A 807 -25.20 -14.30 -21.88
C ALA A 807 -24.29 -13.17 -21.40
N ARG A 808 -24.30 -12.00 -22.04
CA ARG A 808 -23.55 -10.80 -21.59
C ARG A 808 -24.00 -10.33 -20.20
N ARG A 809 -25.32 -10.32 -19.94
CA ARG A 809 -25.83 -10.04 -18.59
C ARG A 809 -25.30 -11.02 -17.56
N ASP A 810 -25.32 -12.34 -17.87
CA ASP A 810 -24.84 -13.38 -16.97
C ASP A 810 -23.32 -13.30 -16.76
N ASP A 811 -22.57 -12.77 -17.74
CA ASP A 811 -21.14 -12.45 -17.61
C ASP A 811 -20.94 -11.32 -16.59
N CYS A 812 -21.70 -10.22 -16.70
CA CYS A 812 -21.68 -9.14 -15.70
C CYS A 812 -22.04 -9.64 -14.28
N ASP A 813 -23.08 -10.51 -14.17
CA ASP A 813 -23.46 -11.11 -12.88
C ASP A 813 -22.33 -11.97 -12.29
N ARG A 814 -21.51 -12.63 -13.11
CA ARG A 814 -20.31 -13.36 -12.64
C ARG A 814 -19.20 -12.42 -12.20
N GLU A 815 -18.92 -11.38 -12.96
CA GLU A 815 -17.93 -10.37 -12.60
C GLU A 815 -18.26 -9.69 -11.26
N LEU A 816 -19.51 -9.29 -11.05
CA LEU A 816 -19.99 -8.71 -9.80
C LEU A 816 -19.83 -9.69 -8.61
N ARG A 817 -20.05 -10.99 -8.81
CA ARG A 817 -19.84 -12.01 -7.76
C ARG A 817 -18.36 -12.26 -7.45
N VAL A 818 -17.48 -12.26 -8.45
CA VAL A 818 -16.03 -12.42 -8.26
C VAL A 818 -15.46 -11.24 -7.48
N THR A 819 -15.97 -10.03 -7.72
CA THR A 819 -15.57 -8.83 -6.99
C THR A 819 -15.94 -8.93 -5.50
N ILE A 820 -17.10 -9.49 -5.19
CA ILE A 820 -17.54 -9.77 -3.82
C ILE A 820 -16.63 -10.80 -3.12
N ASP A 821 -16.20 -11.85 -3.83
CA ASP A 821 -15.29 -12.87 -3.28
C ASP A 821 -13.87 -12.32 -2.96
N ILE A 822 -13.38 -11.36 -3.72
CA ILE A 822 -12.09 -10.68 -3.46
C ILE A 822 -12.21 -9.71 -2.27
N GLY A 823 -13.31 -9.00 -2.14
CA GLY A 823 -13.62 -8.15 -0.99
C GLY A 823 -13.82 -8.95 0.31
N ALA A 824 -14.50 -10.09 0.23
CA ALA A 824 -14.75 -10.98 1.37
C ALA A 824 -13.49 -11.72 1.86
N ALA A 825 -12.45 -11.85 1.05
CA ALA A 825 -11.17 -12.41 1.48
C ALA A 825 -10.44 -11.50 2.50
N SER A 826 -10.78 -10.21 2.58
CA SER A 826 -10.25 -9.28 3.58
C SER A 826 -11.08 -9.24 4.89
N GLU A 827 -12.31 -9.78 4.91
CA GLU A 827 -13.19 -9.78 6.10
C GLU A 827 -13.29 -11.12 6.84
N SER A 828 -12.54 -12.15 6.44
CA SER A 828 -12.64 -13.49 7.05
C SER A 828 -11.86 -13.61 8.37
N SER A 829 -12.27 -12.90 9.38
CA SER A 829 -12.01 -13.29 10.76
C SER A 829 -13.31 -13.45 11.54
N SER A 830 -13.69 -14.72 11.77
CA SER A 830 -14.81 -15.21 12.57
C SER A 830 -16.18 -15.32 11.86
N GLY A 831 -16.26 -16.11 10.80
CA GLY A 831 -17.55 -16.56 10.26
C GLY A 831 -17.50 -18.03 9.88
N VAL A 832 -18.47 -18.77 10.30
CA VAL A 832 -18.68 -20.19 9.98
C VAL A 832 -18.59 -20.42 8.47
N GLN A 833 -17.52 -21.04 8.00
CA GLN A 833 -17.31 -21.28 6.56
C GLN A 833 -18.26 -22.37 6.04
N LEU A 834 -19.21 -21.96 5.20
CA LEU A 834 -19.97 -22.89 4.36
C LEU A 834 -19.06 -23.41 3.23
N THR A 835 -19.12 -24.70 2.94
CA THR A 835 -18.47 -25.24 1.73
C THR A 835 -19.12 -24.65 0.47
N ARG A 836 -18.39 -24.64 -0.65
CA ARG A 836 -18.92 -24.15 -1.93
C ARG A 836 -20.32 -24.71 -2.25
N ARG A 837 -20.51 -26.01 -2.05
CA ARG A 837 -21.79 -26.69 -2.31
C ARG A 837 -22.90 -26.31 -1.32
N GLU A 838 -22.56 -26.09 -0.06
CA GLU A 838 -23.48 -25.61 0.96
C GLU A 838 -23.91 -24.17 0.63
N ARG A 839 -22.99 -23.35 0.19
CA ARG A 839 -23.26 -21.95 -0.21
C ARG A 839 -24.17 -21.88 -1.42
N ASP A 840 -23.90 -22.65 -2.49
CA ASP A 840 -24.74 -22.71 -3.68
C ASP A 840 -26.20 -23.08 -3.32
N ILE A 841 -26.38 -24.02 -2.42
CA ILE A 841 -27.70 -24.47 -1.97
C ILE A 841 -28.38 -23.41 -1.08
N VAL A 842 -27.64 -22.77 -0.19
CA VAL A 842 -28.14 -21.73 0.70
C VAL A 842 -28.58 -20.50 -0.08
N VAL A 843 -27.83 -20.08 -1.09
CA VAL A 843 -28.21 -18.98 -1.99
C VAL A 843 -29.55 -19.25 -2.65
N LEU A 844 -29.70 -20.40 -3.28
CA LEU A 844 -30.95 -20.79 -3.96
C LEU A 844 -32.12 -20.94 -2.96
N ALA A 845 -31.84 -21.33 -1.72
CA ALA A 845 -32.83 -21.38 -0.66
C ALA A 845 -33.28 -19.99 -0.18
N VAL A 846 -32.37 -19.00 -0.14
CA VAL A 846 -32.70 -17.60 0.17
C VAL A 846 -33.48 -16.96 -0.99
N GLU A 847 -33.20 -17.32 -2.23
CA GLU A 847 -33.99 -16.93 -3.43
C GLU A 847 -35.43 -17.48 -3.43
N GLY A 848 -35.79 -18.30 -2.45
CA GLY A 848 -37.12 -18.83 -2.26
C GLY A 848 -37.42 -20.13 -3.03
N LEU A 849 -36.40 -20.77 -3.67
CA LEU A 849 -36.60 -22.05 -4.38
C LEU A 849 -36.85 -23.18 -3.37
N THR A 850 -37.80 -24.04 -3.64
CA THR A 850 -38.04 -25.26 -2.85
C THR A 850 -36.88 -26.27 -3.00
N ASP A 851 -36.72 -27.17 -2.05
CA ASP A 851 -35.64 -28.17 -2.05
C ASP A 851 -35.67 -29.05 -3.32
N ARG A 852 -36.85 -29.27 -3.89
CA ARG A 852 -37.04 -29.97 -5.15
C ARG A 852 -36.56 -29.15 -6.35
N GLN A 853 -36.85 -27.85 -6.40
CA GLN A 853 -36.35 -26.94 -7.44
C GLN A 853 -34.83 -26.75 -7.36
N ILE A 854 -34.26 -26.70 -6.14
CA ILE A 854 -32.82 -26.66 -5.94
C ILE A 854 -32.19 -27.96 -6.42
N ALA A 855 -32.79 -29.11 -6.09
CA ALA A 855 -32.32 -30.42 -6.51
C ALA A 855 -32.29 -30.56 -8.04
N ASP A 856 -33.36 -30.14 -8.71
CA ASP A 856 -33.48 -30.14 -10.17
C ASP A 856 -32.45 -29.18 -10.82
N ARG A 857 -32.25 -28.00 -10.24
CA ARG A 857 -31.32 -26.97 -10.77
C ARG A 857 -29.85 -27.36 -10.62
N LEU A 858 -29.51 -28.07 -9.54
CA LEU A 858 -28.13 -28.49 -9.23
C LEU A 858 -27.86 -29.93 -9.66
N MET A 859 -28.83 -30.65 -10.28
CA MET A 859 -28.73 -32.01 -10.72
C MET A 859 -28.34 -33.00 -9.60
N VAL A 860 -28.95 -32.85 -8.42
CA VAL A 860 -28.72 -33.70 -7.22
C VAL A 860 -30.05 -34.23 -6.67
N SER A 861 -30.00 -35.18 -5.72
CA SER A 861 -31.21 -35.64 -5.05
C SER A 861 -31.75 -34.63 -4.05
N VAL A 862 -33.06 -34.57 -3.82
CA VAL A 862 -33.69 -33.73 -2.78
C VAL A 862 -33.06 -34.01 -1.41
N ARG A 863 -32.80 -35.25 -1.08
CA ARG A 863 -32.15 -35.69 0.16
C ARG A 863 -30.72 -35.14 0.32
N THR A 864 -30.03 -34.91 -0.81
CA THR A 864 -28.73 -34.27 -0.82
C THR A 864 -28.85 -32.78 -0.48
N VAL A 865 -29.86 -32.09 -1.02
CA VAL A 865 -30.15 -30.68 -0.70
C VAL A 865 -30.52 -30.50 0.77
N GLU A 866 -31.47 -31.35 1.27
CA GLU A 866 -31.83 -31.34 2.68
C GLU A 866 -30.61 -31.56 3.60
N GLY A 867 -29.74 -32.52 3.25
CA GLY A 867 -28.52 -32.81 4.03
C GLY A 867 -27.52 -31.66 4.04
N HIS A 868 -27.42 -30.90 2.95
CA HIS A 868 -26.58 -29.71 2.89
C HIS A 868 -27.23 -28.53 3.66
N LEU A 869 -28.51 -28.29 3.54
CA LEU A 869 -29.25 -27.26 4.28
C LEU A 869 -29.15 -27.52 5.79
N TYR A 870 -29.36 -28.77 6.24
CA TYR A 870 -29.23 -29.10 7.66
C TYR A 870 -27.84 -28.80 8.22
N ARG A 871 -26.78 -29.16 7.49
CA ARG A 871 -25.40 -28.82 7.87
C ARG A 871 -25.13 -27.33 7.83
N SER A 872 -25.69 -26.62 6.87
CA SER A 872 -25.60 -25.17 6.77
C SER A 872 -26.29 -24.48 7.95
N TYR A 873 -27.48 -24.94 8.35
CA TYR A 873 -28.18 -24.40 9.53
C TYR A 873 -27.37 -24.59 10.80
N ALA A 874 -26.80 -25.79 10.99
CA ALA A 874 -25.93 -26.06 12.14
C ALA A 874 -24.68 -25.19 12.16
N LYS A 875 -24.10 -24.93 11.00
CA LYS A 875 -22.92 -24.05 10.82
C LYS A 875 -23.27 -22.57 11.02
N LEU A 876 -24.43 -22.12 10.59
CA LEU A 876 -24.91 -20.74 10.70
C LEU A 876 -25.56 -20.45 12.06
N GLY A 877 -25.73 -21.46 12.92
CA GLY A 877 -26.37 -21.32 14.23
C GLY A 877 -27.86 -20.99 14.16
N ILE A 878 -28.56 -21.35 13.06
CA ILE A 878 -29.97 -21.09 12.82
C ILE A 878 -30.80 -22.38 12.94
N ARG A 879 -32.10 -22.24 13.19
CA ARG A 879 -33.00 -23.39 13.41
C ARG A 879 -33.86 -23.76 12.22
N GLY A 880 -33.92 -22.90 11.17
CA GLY A 880 -34.82 -23.14 10.01
C GLY A 880 -34.54 -22.21 8.86
N ARG A 881 -35.24 -22.51 7.75
CA ARG A 881 -35.08 -21.82 6.48
C ARG A 881 -35.53 -20.36 6.51
N ASP A 882 -36.48 -20.04 7.35
CA ASP A 882 -37.00 -18.67 7.58
C ASP A 882 -35.95 -17.71 8.13
N GLN A 883 -34.89 -18.23 8.77
CA GLN A 883 -33.81 -17.46 9.33
C GLN A 883 -32.60 -17.34 8.39
N LEU A 884 -32.60 -18.04 7.25
CA LEU A 884 -31.49 -18.02 6.30
C LEU A 884 -31.21 -16.63 5.74
N ALA A 885 -32.23 -15.89 5.34
CA ALA A 885 -32.08 -14.56 4.74
C ALA A 885 -31.49 -13.53 5.73
N SER A 886 -31.73 -13.73 7.03
CA SER A 886 -31.15 -12.87 8.07
C SER A 886 -29.76 -13.32 8.56
N ALA A 887 -29.42 -14.61 8.39
CA ALA A 887 -28.17 -15.19 8.84
C ALA A 887 -27.07 -15.17 7.75
N VAL A 888 -27.48 -15.13 6.49
CA VAL A 888 -26.59 -15.03 5.35
C VAL A 888 -26.77 -13.63 4.78
N ARG A 889 -25.86 -12.72 5.07
CA ARG A 889 -25.75 -11.44 4.37
C ARG A 889 -25.22 -11.77 2.97
N LEU A 890 -26.10 -11.75 2.00
CA LEU A 890 -25.79 -11.85 0.57
C LEU A 890 -25.42 -10.50 0.03
#